data_ba8bd56408650c8a4db1a6ecda71908f
#
_entry.id   ba8bd56408650c8a4db1a6ecda71908f
#
_cell.length_a   1.000
_cell.length_b   1.000
_cell.length_c   1.000
_cell.angle_alpha   90.00
_cell.angle_beta   90.00
_cell.angle_gamma   90.00
#
_symmetry.space_group_name_H-M   'P 1'
#
loop_
_entity.id
_entity.type
_entity.pdbx_description
1 polymer ?
#
loop_
_entity_poly.entity_id
_entity_poly.type
_entity_poly.pdbx_seq_one_letter_code
_entity_poly.pdbx_strand_id
1 'polypeptide(L)'
;MNFRNFFACLASVAFCIASASAQTPHKQMLSTNFGLPSPQPEETLPKSSVPVQMPERIAKVDARTVLRPMADNVWEITSGWEMCEADKVMTDDWYNATVPGTVLRTLVDQGVYPDPYYGLNNLSIPEDLCRKDWWYRCSFDLSEEMLAKESLELIFNGINYKADIWFNGQKLGSIAGAFIRGRFDITGLAAAENRLAVHIYPPANPGIPHEQSPRSGGGKNGGALCLDGPTFICSEGWDWMPGVRDRNIGIWQDVQLIATEGISFGDTQVITDLPLPEVNHADLTVRTSLRNSLDSDQAVVLEGKIGDITFTKEIMVPAGSQIPVVLCPQDLPQLKMQNPKLWMPNGYGDPNMYDLELSCVLGDKVSDTQVTRFGVRELSYELTVDAPSAKGLRIEHNPLADNHLGQLLDHRMLRDTLGGLHIPSLAEGLDVKDVTVIPNDGMSPYLIIKVNGVRIFCRGGNWGMDDMMKDVSREHLEPYFILHKEANFNMIRNWTGASTSENFYDLCDEYGMLVWNDFWISTEGFNLDPLDEDLFMRNATDVVRRFGHHPSIVMWCPRNEGYATETLERRLSAMIHKEDVTRRYHPNSRNCNMRWSGPWHYYKDAGVYYSYDAHGFNSEIGSPSVPTAASMRKMMPEADLWPISDTWHYHDLLNGLDEYVAAVDRLYGKAENLDDFCRKVQFINYDSYRAMFESWNSVMWADGSGVLLWMSHPAWPSVEWQTYSWDYETFGSYYGSRKACEPVHVQMNLDDHDVVVLNTTTSALEDMKVALTCYDLAGKKLSAKAVKDIDVPANSRLDLFKAELEGLKGNYMVRLVLSDRKGKVITVNDYMMRGEGTEDFKAFNSVENAKVRMRKVSATRYEITNVSGNIAMNLKFNLCNPATGEIILPAYFSDGYFHLLPGEKRTIEVHSPSTGAIMVEGYNVDNTTLKL
;
A
#
# COMPACT_ATOMS: atom_id res chain seq x y z
N MET A 1 -17.38 45.21 -11.60
CA MET A 1 -18.35 44.21 -11.13
C MET A 1 -17.86 43.74 -9.77
N ASN A 2 -18.69 43.91 -8.72
CA ASN A 2 -18.22 43.73 -7.33
C ASN A 2 -18.02 42.24 -6.98
N PHE A 3 -16.89 41.95 -6.39
CA PHE A 3 -16.50 40.62 -5.84
C PHE A 3 -17.56 39.96 -4.92
N ARG A 4 -18.45 40.73 -4.32
CA ARG A 4 -19.56 40.22 -3.49
C ARG A 4 -20.62 39.41 -4.24
N ASN A 5 -20.82 39.66 -5.53
CA ASN A 5 -21.82 38.92 -6.31
C ASN A 5 -21.31 37.59 -6.88
N PHE A 6 -19.99 37.42 -6.96
CA PHE A 6 -19.37 36.16 -7.37
C PHE A 6 -19.45 35.08 -6.26
N PHE A 7 -19.23 35.51 -5.01
CA PHE A 7 -19.37 34.61 -3.85
C PHE A 7 -20.84 34.25 -3.54
N ALA A 8 -21.78 35.11 -3.82
CA ALA A 8 -23.20 34.80 -3.64
C ALA A 8 -23.72 33.74 -4.64
N CYS A 9 -23.20 33.74 -5.89
CA CYS A 9 -23.52 32.69 -6.88
C CYS A 9 -22.88 31.35 -6.53
N LEU A 10 -21.64 31.37 -6.04
CA LEU A 10 -20.97 30.13 -5.59
C LEU A 10 -21.63 29.55 -4.32
N ALA A 11 -22.04 30.38 -3.38
CA ALA A 11 -22.78 29.93 -2.20
C ALA A 11 -24.19 29.37 -2.57
N SER A 12 -24.86 29.95 -3.58
CA SER A 12 -26.16 29.45 -4.05
C SER A 12 -26.04 28.12 -4.79
N VAL A 13 -24.94 27.91 -5.53
CA VAL A 13 -24.65 26.63 -6.21
C VAL A 13 -24.25 25.57 -5.19
N ALA A 14 -23.44 25.92 -4.17
CA ALA A 14 -23.10 25.02 -3.08
C ALA A 14 -24.32 24.63 -2.23
N PHE A 15 -25.26 25.57 -2.00
CA PHE A 15 -26.49 25.30 -1.25
C PHE A 15 -27.47 24.43 -2.05
N CYS A 16 -27.54 24.58 -3.36
CA CYS A 16 -28.32 23.69 -4.21
C CYS A 16 -27.74 22.27 -4.32
N ILE A 17 -26.40 22.13 -4.24
CA ILE A 17 -25.73 20.82 -4.20
C ILE A 17 -25.97 20.16 -2.84
N ALA A 18 -25.89 20.91 -1.73
CA ALA A 18 -26.13 20.37 -0.40
C ALA A 18 -27.60 19.93 -0.16
N SER A 19 -28.57 20.60 -0.79
CA SER A 19 -29.98 20.16 -0.72
C SER A 19 -30.34 18.99 -1.62
N ALA A 20 -29.49 18.67 -2.64
CA ALA A 20 -29.65 17.48 -3.46
C ALA A 20 -29.13 16.20 -2.75
N SER A 21 -28.33 16.34 -1.68
CA SER A 21 -27.75 15.23 -0.93
C SER A 21 -28.74 14.40 -0.07
N ALA A 22 -30.00 14.83 0.01
CA ALA A 22 -31.06 14.05 0.67
C ALA A 22 -31.73 13.00 -0.25
N GLN A 23 -31.29 12.88 -1.51
CA GLN A 23 -31.76 11.86 -2.43
C GLN A 23 -30.83 10.65 -2.38
N THR A 24 -31.42 9.46 -2.56
CA THR A 24 -30.65 8.21 -2.54
C THR A 24 -29.40 8.30 -3.43
N PRO A 25 -28.23 7.77 -3.02
CA PRO A 25 -26.96 7.82 -3.75
C PRO A 25 -27.08 7.42 -5.22
N HIS A 26 -27.93 6.44 -5.53
CA HIS A 26 -28.23 5.99 -6.89
C HIS A 26 -28.73 7.07 -7.84
N LYS A 27 -29.67 7.89 -7.36
CA LYS A 27 -30.21 8.97 -8.19
C LYS A 27 -29.16 10.06 -8.42
N GLN A 28 -28.26 10.26 -7.48
CA GLN A 28 -27.22 11.28 -7.55
C GLN A 28 -26.14 10.92 -8.59
N MET A 29 -25.67 9.68 -8.61
CA MET A 29 -24.71 9.23 -9.63
C MET A 29 -25.29 9.19 -11.04
N LEU A 30 -26.50 8.67 -11.21
CA LEU A 30 -27.14 8.58 -12.51
C LEU A 30 -27.54 9.94 -13.08
N SER A 31 -27.74 10.96 -12.23
CA SER A 31 -28.29 12.24 -12.67
C SER A 31 -27.30 13.40 -12.78
N THR A 32 -26.17 13.39 -12.07
CA THR A 32 -25.34 14.59 -11.95
C THR A 32 -23.90 14.46 -12.42
N ASN A 33 -23.22 13.35 -12.17
CA ASN A 33 -21.79 13.25 -12.42
C ASN A 33 -21.42 12.47 -13.69
N PHE A 34 -22.16 11.44 -14.04
CA PHE A 34 -21.76 10.49 -15.08
C PHE A 34 -22.71 10.43 -16.29
N GLY A 35 -23.95 10.97 -16.18
CA GLY A 35 -24.98 10.69 -17.16
C GLY A 35 -25.34 9.19 -17.20
N LEU A 36 -26.03 8.75 -18.25
CA LEU A 36 -26.21 7.32 -18.50
C LEU A 36 -24.90 6.76 -19.07
N PRO A 37 -24.37 5.65 -18.52
CA PRO A 37 -23.19 5.00 -19.06
C PRO A 37 -23.39 4.64 -20.53
N SER A 38 -22.47 5.06 -21.37
CA SER A 38 -22.45 4.69 -22.78
C SER A 38 -21.04 4.29 -23.19
N PRO A 39 -20.90 3.34 -24.11
CA PRO A 39 -19.58 3.00 -24.65
C PRO A 39 -18.91 4.25 -25.25
N GLN A 40 -17.60 4.35 -25.05
CA GLN A 40 -16.80 5.43 -25.62
C GLN A 40 -16.79 5.31 -27.16
N PRO A 41 -16.92 6.42 -27.92
CA PRO A 41 -16.80 6.37 -29.37
C PRO A 41 -15.44 5.82 -29.83
N GLU A 42 -15.45 4.87 -30.76
CA GLU A 42 -14.25 4.16 -31.23
C GLU A 42 -13.16 5.12 -31.75
N GLU A 43 -13.55 6.22 -32.40
CA GLU A 43 -12.59 7.23 -32.90
C GLU A 43 -11.82 7.94 -31.79
N THR A 44 -12.30 7.90 -30.55
CA THR A 44 -11.66 8.52 -29.38
C THR A 44 -10.74 7.58 -28.63
N LEU A 45 -10.78 6.28 -28.93
CA LEU A 45 -9.88 5.28 -28.28
C LEU A 45 -8.41 5.55 -28.63
N PRO A 46 -7.46 5.20 -27.75
CA PRO A 46 -6.04 5.29 -28.05
C PRO A 46 -5.65 4.37 -29.22
N LYS A 47 -4.65 4.79 -29.99
CA LYS A 47 -4.21 4.11 -31.23
C LYS A 47 -2.71 3.90 -31.24
N SER A 48 -2.30 2.74 -31.72
CA SER A 48 -0.92 2.40 -32.05
C SER A 48 -0.82 2.01 -33.53
N SER A 49 0.32 2.34 -34.13
CA SER A 49 0.66 1.84 -35.49
C SER A 49 1.16 0.39 -35.47
N VAL A 50 1.49 -0.13 -34.30
CA VAL A 50 1.96 -1.48 -34.11
C VAL A 50 0.78 -2.41 -33.84
N PRO A 51 0.54 -3.42 -34.69
CA PRO A 51 -0.52 -4.39 -34.45
C PRO A 51 -0.26 -5.19 -33.17
N VAL A 52 -1.31 -5.45 -32.41
CA VAL A 52 -1.24 -6.36 -31.25
C VAL A 52 -0.82 -7.74 -31.75
N GLN A 53 0.19 -8.31 -31.11
CA GLN A 53 0.65 -9.65 -31.40
C GLN A 53 -0.06 -10.64 -30.48
N MET A 54 -0.85 -11.53 -31.08
CA MET A 54 -1.49 -12.59 -30.31
C MET A 54 -0.46 -13.66 -29.96
N PRO A 55 -0.41 -14.12 -28.71
CA PRO A 55 0.47 -15.20 -28.30
C PRO A 55 0.06 -16.53 -28.95
N GLU A 56 0.96 -17.52 -28.93
CA GLU A 56 0.62 -18.89 -29.30
C GLU A 56 -0.21 -19.55 -28.19
N ARG A 57 -1.27 -20.26 -28.58
CA ARG A 57 -2.09 -21.05 -27.67
C ARG A 57 -1.28 -22.15 -27.02
N ILE A 58 -1.36 -22.23 -25.70
CA ILE A 58 -0.75 -23.34 -24.95
C ILE A 58 -1.70 -24.53 -24.99
N ALA A 59 -1.16 -25.69 -25.38
CA ALA A 59 -1.95 -26.90 -25.41
C ALA A 59 -2.35 -27.33 -23.99
N LYS A 60 -3.60 -27.72 -23.82
CA LYS A 60 -4.09 -28.27 -22.56
C LYS A 60 -3.30 -29.50 -22.16
N VAL A 61 -2.92 -29.57 -20.90
CA VAL A 61 -2.26 -30.71 -20.27
C VAL A 61 -3.22 -31.33 -19.24
N ASP A 62 -3.41 -32.64 -19.31
CA ASP A 62 -4.14 -33.37 -18.28
C ASP A 62 -3.28 -33.42 -16.99
N ALA A 63 -3.54 -32.53 -16.07
CA ALA A 63 -2.86 -32.46 -14.78
C ALA A 63 -3.81 -32.94 -13.68
N ARG A 64 -3.36 -33.89 -12.84
CA ARG A 64 -4.06 -34.20 -11.59
C ARG A 64 -3.74 -33.14 -10.53
N THR A 65 -4.73 -32.85 -9.72
CA THR A 65 -4.57 -32.00 -8.56
C THR A 65 -3.68 -32.64 -7.51
N VAL A 66 -2.76 -31.88 -6.99
CA VAL A 66 -1.90 -32.25 -5.87
C VAL A 66 -2.39 -31.55 -4.62
N LEU A 67 -2.60 -32.29 -3.54
CA LEU A 67 -2.83 -31.75 -2.20
C LEU A 67 -1.47 -31.42 -1.59
N ARG A 68 -1.13 -30.14 -1.48
CA ARG A 68 0.11 -29.67 -0.87
C ARG A 68 -0.10 -29.51 0.64
N PRO A 69 0.63 -30.25 1.52
CA PRO A 69 0.50 -30.07 2.94
C PRO A 69 0.97 -28.67 3.36
N MET A 70 0.15 -27.98 4.15
CA MET A 70 0.44 -26.66 4.73
C MET A 70 0.70 -26.76 6.23
N ALA A 71 -0.04 -27.63 6.92
CA ALA A 71 0.10 -27.99 8.32
C ALA A 71 -0.31 -29.46 8.50
N ASP A 72 -0.25 -29.98 9.71
CA ASP A 72 -0.52 -31.40 10.01
C ASP A 72 -1.91 -31.88 9.52
N ASN A 73 -2.89 -30.98 9.52
CA ASN A 73 -4.29 -31.26 9.18
C ASN A 73 -4.85 -30.35 8.08
N VAL A 74 -3.99 -29.57 7.42
CA VAL A 74 -4.37 -28.60 6.37
C VAL A 74 -3.60 -28.86 5.08
N TRP A 75 -4.31 -28.96 3.95
CA TRP A 75 -3.74 -29.10 2.61
C TRP A 75 -4.29 -28.03 1.68
N GLU A 76 -3.48 -27.55 0.78
CA GLU A 76 -3.87 -26.64 -0.29
C GLU A 76 -4.10 -27.41 -1.61
N ILE A 77 -5.15 -27.02 -2.31
CA ILE A 77 -5.53 -27.57 -3.63
C ILE A 77 -4.91 -26.68 -4.71
N THR A 78 -3.66 -26.96 -5.12
CA THR A 78 -2.83 -26.01 -5.89
C THR A 78 -2.81 -26.19 -7.40
N SER A 79 -3.09 -27.39 -7.92
CA SER A 79 -2.86 -27.72 -9.33
C SER A 79 -4.00 -28.55 -9.91
N GLY A 80 -3.95 -28.81 -11.22
CA GLY A 80 -4.96 -29.63 -11.87
C GLY A 80 -6.32 -28.97 -12.02
N TRP A 81 -6.40 -27.65 -11.80
CA TRP A 81 -7.61 -26.91 -12.06
C TRP A 81 -7.81 -26.68 -13.55
N GLU A 82 -9.05 -26.78 -14.00
CA GLU A 82 -9.49 -26.47 -15.34
C GLU A 82 -10.60 -25.42 -15.30
N MET A 83 -10.65 -24.56 -16.31
CA MET A 83 -11.64 -23.48 -16.42
C MET A 83 -12.26 -23.45 -17.81
N CYS A 84 -13.56 -23.14 -17.92
CA CYS A 84 -14.20 -22.82 -19.19
C CYS A 84 -15.33 -21.82 -19.03
N GLU A 85 -15.72 -21.19 -20.13
CA GLU A 85 -16.92 -20.33 -20.22
C GLU A 85 -18.19 -21.20 -20.06
N ALA A 86 -19.18 -20.72 -19.32
CA ALA A 86 -20.33 -21.56 -18.91
C ALA A 86 -21.16 -22.11 -20.07
N ASP A 87 -21.25 -21.40 -21.19
CA ASP A 87 -21.94 -21.88 -22.40
C ASP A 87 -21.16 -22.95 -23.17
N LYS A 88 -19.87 -23.14 -22.83
CA LYS A 88 -18.97 -24.11 -23.46
C LYS A 88 -18.69 -25.35 -22.59
N VAL A 89 -19.35 -25.48 -21.46
CA VAL A 89 -19.08 -26.57 -20.49
C VAL A 89 -19.24 -27.98 -21.08
N MET A 90 -20.09 -28.15 -22.11
CA MET A 90 -20.31 -29.39 -22.81
C MET A 90 -19.37 -29.60 -24.00
N THR A 91 -18.43 -28.69 -24.23
CA THR A 91 -17.38 -28.83 -25.26
C THR A 91 -16.08 -29.24 -24.59
N ASP A 92 -15.06 -29.57 -25.38
CA ASP A 92 -13.72 -29.87 -24.88
C ASP A 92 -12.84 -28.60 -24.72
N ASP A 93 -13.43 -27.41 -24.77
CA ASP A 93 -12.75 -26.12 -24.69
C ASP A 93 -12.45 -25.73 -23.23
N TRP A 94 -11.81 -26.60 -22.48
CA TRP A 94 -11.33 -26.31 -21.13
C TRP A 94 -9.86 -25.89 -21.17
N TYR A 95 -9.52 -24.86 -20.38
CA TYR A 95 -8.16 -24.37 -20.18
C TYR A 95 -7.59 -24.95 -18.88
N ASN A 96 -6.27 -25.09 -18.78
CA ASN A 96 -5.62 -25.26 -17.48
C ASN A 96 -5.72 -23.94 -16.73
N ALA A 97 -6.39 -23.94 -15.59
CA ALA A 97 -6.63 -22.71 -14.83
C ALA A 97 -5.48 -22.39 -13.87
N THR A 98 -5.14 -21.12 -13.78
CA THR A 98 -4.28 -20.57 -12.72
C THR A 98 -5.12 -20.33 -11.48
N VAL A 99 -4.88 -21.10 -10.42
CA VAL A 99 -5.55 -20.98 -9.11
C VAL A 99 -4.48 -21.07 -8.01
N PRO A 100 -4.35 -20.06 -7.13
CA PRO A 100 -5.09 -18.78 -7.11
C PRO A 100 -4.87 -17.91 -8.34
N GLY A 101 -5.94 -17.23 -8.79
CA GLY A 101 -5.86 -16.35 -9.94
C GLY A 101 -7.23 -15.95 -10.50
N THR A 102 -7.20 -15.08 -11.51
CA THR A 102 -8.41 -14.60 -12.17
C THR A 102 -8.64 -15.30 -13.52
N VAL A 103 -9.83 -15.09 -14.09
CA VAL A 103 -10.16 -15.54 -15.45
C VAL A 103 -9.18 -14.97 -16.46
N LEU A 104 -8.94 -13.65 -16.40
CA LEU A 104 -8.01 -12.97 -17.29
C LEU A 104 -6.60 -13.55 -17.16
N ARG A 105 -6.11 -13.74 -15.94
CA ARG A 105 -4.80 -14.36 -15.70
C ARG A 105 -4.70 -15.73 -16.37
N THR A 106 -5.68 -16.59 -16.16
CA THR A 106 -5.73 -17.91 -16.82
C THR A 106 -5.68 -17.78 -18.35
N LEU A 107 -6.48 -16.90 -18.94
CA LEU A 107 -6.55 -16.75 -20.39
C LEU A 107 -5.25 -16.18 -20.99
N VAL A 108 -4.56 -15.29 -20.26
CA VAL A 108 -3.22 -14.81 -20.64
C VAL A 108 -2.19 -15.92 -20.53
N ASP A 109 -2.15 -16.65 -19.42
CA ASP A 109 -1.22 -17.76 -19.19
C ASP A 109 -1.41 -18.89 -20.20
N GLN A 110 -2.62 -19.07 -20.74
CA GLN A 110 -2.93 -20.08 -21.78
C GLN A 110 -2.78 -19.54 -23.22
N GLY A 111 -2.24 -18.33 -23.39
CA GLY A 111 -2.01 -17.71 -24.71
C GLY A 111 -3.31 -17.43 -25.47
N VAL A 112 -4.43 -17.20 -24.79
CA VAL A 112 -5.70 -16.80 -25.40
C VAL A 112 -5.69 -15.32 -25.72
N TYR A 113 -5.18 -14.51 -24.80
CA TYR A 113 -5.03 -13.07 -24.92
C TYR A 113 -3.58 -12.65 -24.70
N PRO A 114 -3.17 -11.53 -25.29
CA PRO A 114 -1.85 -10.99 -25.06
C PRO A 114 -1.75 -10.42 -23.64
N ASP A 115 -0.50 -10.23 -23.17
CA ASP A 115 -0.20 -9.62 -21.91
C ASP A 115 -0.83 -8.21 -21.82
N PRO A 116 -1.81 -7.95 -20.94
CA PRO A 116 -2.50 -6.67 -20.83
C PRO A 116 -1.60 -5.53 -20.37
N TYR A 117 -0.46 -5.81 -19.75
CA TYR A 117 0.49 -4.80 -19.29
C TYR A 117 1.25 -4.12 -20.43
N TYR A 118 1.34 -4.73 -21.61
CA TYR A 118 2.14 -4.22 -22.71
C TYR A 118 1.34 -3.36 -23.68
N GLY A 119 1.74 -2.10 -23.83
CA GLY A 119 1.21 -1.17 -24.83
C GLY A 119 -0.31 -1.00 -24.73
N LEU A 120 -1.00 -1.25 -25.82
CA LEU A 120 -2.47 -1.18 -25.92
C LEU A 120 -3.13 -2.57 -25.90
N ASN A 121 -2.43 -3.61 -25.45
CA ASN A 121 -2.92 -4.98 -25.48
C ASN A 121 -4.23 -5.16 -24.70
N ASN A 122 -4.40 -4.46 -23.56
CA ASN A 122 -5.62 -4.51 -22.77
C ASN A 122 -6.88 -4.14 -23.60
N LEU A 123 -6.74 -3.21 -24.57
CA LEU A 123 -7.85 -2.80 -25.46
C LEU A 123 -8.25 -3.90 -26.46
N SER A 124 -7.37 -4.87 -26.73
CA SER A 124 -7.68 -5.99 -27.64
C SER A 124 -8.42 -7.12 -26.96
N ILE A 125 -8.50 -7.11 -25.63
CA ILE A 125 -9.20 -8.10 -24.83
C ILE A 125 -10.68 -7.72 -24.78
N PRO A 126 -11.61 -8.65 -25.06
CA PRO A 126 -13.04 -8.35 -25.06
C PRO A 126 -13.57 -7.85 -23.72
N GLU A 127 -14.24 -6.70 -23.73
CA GLU A 127 -14.86 -6.11 -22.54
C GLU A 127 -16.03 -6.96 -21.99
N ASP A 128 -16.57 -7.89 -22.78
CA ASP A 128 -17.67 -8.75 -22.38
C ASP A 128 -17.24 -9.91 -21.44
N LEU A 129 -15.93 -10.13 -21.21
CA LEU A 129 -15.44 -11.12 -20.25
C LEU A 129 -16.05 -10.90 -18.85
N CYS A 130 -16.20 -9.65 -18.42
CA CYS A 130 -16.79 -9.31 -17.13
C CYS A 130 -18.30 -9.60 -17.02
N ARG A 131 -18.94 -10.11 -18.09
CA ARG A 131 -20.38 -10.42 -18.14
C ARG A 131 -20.68 -11.88 -18.31
N LYS A 132 -19.63 -12.71 -18.36
CA LYS A 132 -19.71 -14.17 -18.58
C LYS A 132 -19.59 -14.92 -17.30
N ASP A 133 -20.31 -16.03 -17.21
CA ASP A 133 -20.18 -17.01 -16.15
C ASP A 133 -19.05 -17.99 -16.48
N TRP A 134 -18.35 -18.44 -15.46
CA TRP A 134 -17.21 -19.33 -15.61
C TRP A 134 -17.33 -20.58 -14.73
N TRP A 135 -16.96 -21.75 -15.29
CA TRP A 135 -16.82 -22.97 -14.52
C TRP A 135 -15.34 -23.27 -14.27
N TYR A 136 -15.05 -23.61 -13.02
CA TYR A 136 -13.78 -24.21 -12.62
C TYR A 136 -14.06 -25.62 -12.16
N ARG A 137 -13.10 -26.56 -12.38
CA ARG A 137 -13.16 -27.91 -11.84
C ARG A 137 -11.77 -28.45 -11.56
N CYS A 138 -11.70 -29.39 -10.61
CA CYS A 138 -10.52 -30.21 -10.38
C CYS A 138 -10.91 -31.58 -9.83
N SER A 139 -9.98 -32.53 -9.86
CA SER A 139 -10.17 -33.87 -9.29
C SER A 139 -8.96 -34.22 -8.46
N PHE A 140 -9.17 -34.75 -7.27
CA PHE A 140 -8.12 -35.11 -6.33
C PHE A 140 -8.47 -36.39 -5.53
N ASP A 141 -7.43 -37.07 -5.06
CA ASP A 141 -7.53 -38.25 -4.26
C ASP A 141 -7.33 -37.93 -2.78
N LEU A 142 -8.12 -38.58 -1.90
CA LEU A 142 -7.93 -38.52 -0.45
C LEU A 142 -7.34 -39.86 0.03
N SER A 143 -6.38 -39.79 0.95
CA SER A 143 -5.81 -40.96 1.60
C SER A 143 -6.81 -41.63 2.54
N GLU A 144 -6.59 -42.92 2.84
CA GLU A 144 -7.39 -43.66 3.83
C GLU A 144 -7.33 -42.97 5.21
N GLU A 145 -6.19 -42.34 5.58
CA GLU A 145 -6.03 -41.61 6.81
C GLU A 145 -6.92 -40.36 6.87
N MET A 146 -6.98 -39.60 5.77
CA MET A 146 -7.85 -38.42 5.67
C MET A 146 -9.33 -38.83 5.73
N LEU A 147 -9.69 -39.88 5.01
CA LEU A 147 -11.07 -40.40 5.01
C LEU A 147 -11.50 -41.02 6.34
N ALA A 148 -10.56 -41.38 7.21
CA ALA A 148 -10.84 -41.88 8.56
C ALA A 148 -11.07 -40.77 9.58
N LYS A 149 -10.89 -39.51 9.19
CA LYS A 149 -11.14 -38.35 10.07
C LYS A 149 -12.64 -38.12 10.27
N GLU A 150 -13.00 -37.60 11.44
CA GLU A 150 -14.40 -37.34 11.81
C GLU A 150 -14.99 -36.11 11.11
N SER A 151 -14.14 -35.18 10.62
CA SER A 151 -14.58 -34.00 9.89
C SER A 151 -13.62 -33.65 8.77
N LEU A 152 -14.19 -33.43 7.58
CA LEU A 152 -13.50 -32.93 6.38
C LEU A 152 -14.19 -31.64 5.93
N GLU A 153 -13.44 -30.55 5.82
CA GLU A 153 -13.96 -29.24 5.45
C GLU A 153 -13.17 -28.68 4.26
N LEU A 154 -13.87 -28.16 3.22
CA LEU A 154 -13.29 -27.34 2.16
C LEU A 154 -13.43 -25.88 2.53
N ILE A 155 -12.34 -25.12 2.35
CA ILE A 155 -12.31 -23.66 2.55
C ILE A 155 -11.85 -22.98 1.28
N PHE A 156 -12.67 -22.03 0.81
CA PHE A 156 -12.29 -21.10 -0.25
C PHE A 156 -11.97 -19.76 0.43
N ASN A 157 -10.74 -19.31 0.34
CA ASN A 157 -10.28 -18.10 1.02
C ASN A 157 -10.68 -16.80 0.29
N GLY A 158 -11.05 -16.87 -0.98
CA GLY A 158 -11.60 -15.76 -1.74
C GLY A 158 -12.00 -16.15 -3.16
N ILE A 159 -13.24 -15.84 -3.53
CA ILE A 159 -13.75 -15.97 -4.90
C ILE A 159 -14.43 -14.65 -5.27
N ASN A 160 -14.04 -14.04 -6.38
CA ASN A 160 -14.71 -12.87 -6.94
C ASN A 160 -15.59 -13.30 -8.12
N TYR A 161 -16.92 -13.05 -8.17
CA TYR A 161 -17.68 -12.28 -7.22
C TYR A 161 -18.68 -13.16 -6.44
N LYS A 162 -19.47 -13.99 -7.11
CA LYS A 162 -20.40 -14.96 -6.52
C LYS A 162 -20.12 -16.33 -7.07
N ALA A 163 -20.27 -17.38 -6.27
CA ALA A 163 -20.04 -18.74 -6.73
C ALA A 163 -21.00 -19.75 -6.10
N ASP A 164 -21.33 -20.78 -6.87
CA ASP A 164 -21.93 -22.01 -6.41
C ASP A 164 -20.89 -23.10 -6.36
N ILE A 165 -20.81 -23.82 -5.26
CA ILE A 165 -19.81 -24.86 -5.00
C ILE A 165 -20.46 -26.23 -5.07
N TRP A 166 -19.85 -27.14 -5.84
CA TRP A 166 -20.32 -28.50 -6.07
C TRP A 166 -19.22 -29.51 -5.74
N PHE A 167 -19.55 -30.54 -4.98
CA PHE A 167 -18.64 -31.61 -4.63
C PHE A 167 -19.27 -32.96 -4.89
N ASN A 168 -18.57 -33.81 -5.65
CA ASN A 168 -19.04 -35.14 -6.08
C ASN A 168 -20.48 -35.14 -6.68
N GLY A 169 -20.81 -34.07 -7.42
CA GLY A 169 -22.11 -33.87 -8.07
C GLY A 169 -23.21 -33.29 -7.18
N GLN A 170 -22.93 -33.02 -5.92
CA GLN A 170 -23.86 -32.38 -4.98
C GLN A 170 -23.50 -30.90 -4.77
N LYS A 171 -24.49 -30.00 -4.83
CA LYS A 171 -24.30 -28.60 -4.46
C LYS A 171 -24.13 -28.47 -2.95
N LEU A 172 -22.99 -27.92 -2.50
CA LEU A 172 -22.68 -27.68 -1.10
C LEU A 172 -23.29 -26.36 -0.62
N GLY A 173 -23.21 -25.30 -1.43
CA GLY A 173 -23.68 -23.97 -1.06
C GLY A 173 -23.20 -22.91 -2.03
N SER A 174 -23.22 -21.66 -1.56
CA SER A 174 -22.84 -20.50 -2.36
C SER A 174 -21.98 -19.54 -1.55
N ILE A 175 -21.11 -18.79 -2.25
CA ILE A 175 -20.30 -17.70 -1.71
C ILE A 175 -20.72 -16.41 -2.42
N ALA A 176 -20.67 -15.26 -1.73
CA ALA A 176 -20.95 -13.96 -2.32
C ALA A 176 -20.09 -12.85 -1.70
N GLY A 177 -19.42 -12.09 -2.57
CA GLY A 177 -18.42 -11.06 -2.25
C GLY A 177 -17.00 -11.59 -2.33
N ALA A 178 -16.06 -10.74 -2.77
CA ALA A 178 -14.68 -11.14 -3.07
C ALA A 178 -13.84 -11.49 -1.82
N PHE A 179 -14.23 -11.02 -0.63
CA PHE A 179 -13.40 -10.98 0.57
C PHE A 179 -13.91 -11.85 1.72
N ILE A 180 -14.90 -12.69 1.48
CA ILE A 180 -15.46 -13.64 2.46
C ILE A 180 -14.99 -15.04 2.16
N ARG A 181 -14.66 -15.81 3.18
CA ARG A 181 -14.38 -17.24 3.06
C ARG A 181 -15.64 -18.05 2.88
N GLY A 182 -15.58 -19.09 2.04
CA GLY A 182 -16.60 -20.15 1.98
C GLY A 182 -16.10 -21.39 2.68
N ARG A 183 -16.85 -21.89 3.66
CA ARG A 183 -16.56 -23.13 4.40
C ARG A 183 -17.62 -24.16 4.17
N PHE A 184 -17.25 -25.37 3.77
CA PHE A 184 -18.18 -26.44 3.39
C PHE A 184 -17.75 -27.77 3.99
N ASP A 185 -18.66 -28.36 4.76
CA ASP A 185 -18.50 -29.73 5.27
C ASP A 185 -18.68 -30.73 4.10
N ILE A 186 -17.71 -31.59 3.89
CA ILE A 186 -17.69 -32.64 2.88
C ILE A 186 -17.59 -34.04 3.49
N THR A 187 -17.62 -34.20 4.80
CA THR A 187 -17.37 -35.43 5.54
C THR A 187 -18.20 -36.60 4.98
N GLY A 188 -19.52 -36.42 4.85
CA GLY A 188 -20.42 -37.46 4.35
C GLY A 188 -20.42 -37.67 2.83
N LEU A 189 -19.64 -36.86 2.08
CA LEU A 189 -19.58 -36.87 0.61
C LEU A 189 -18.21 -37.28 0.06
N ALA A 190 -17.19 -37.25 0.92
CA ALA A 190 -15.82 -37.55 0.53
C ALA A 190 -15.64 -39.03 0.18
N ALA A 191 -14.84 -39.30 -0.85
CA ALA A 191 -14.47 -40.61 -1.34
C ALA A 191 -12.96 -40.68 -1.65
N ALA A 192 -12.45 -41.85 -2.05
CA ALA A 192 -11.06 -41.96 -2.43
C ALA A 192 -10.73 -41.08 -3.65
N GLU A 193 -11.61 -41.02 -4.64
CA GLU A 193 -11.53 -40.09 -5.78
C GLU A 193 -12.63 -39.02 -5.67
N ASN A 194 -12.28 -37.74 -5.75
CA ASN A 194 -13.22 -36.65 -5.59
C ASN A 194 -13.20 -35.68 -6.78
N ARG A 195 -14.35 -35.08 -7.02
CA ARG A 195 -14.54 -34.02 -8.03
C ARG A 195 -15.10 -32.77 -7.41
N LEU A 196 -14.40 -31.67 -7.59
CA LEU A 196 -14.81 -30.34 -7.15
C LEU A 196 -15.13 -29.49 -8.37
N ALA A 197 -16.26 -28.79 -8.34
CA ALA A 197 -16.65 -27.85 -9.39
C ALA A 197 -17.18 -26.55 -8.77
N VAL A 198 -16.84 -25.42 -9.39
CA VAL A 198 -17.20 -24.08 -8.96
C VAL A 198 -17.79 -23.33 -10.14
N HIS A 199 -19.02 -22.86 -10.02
CA HIS A 199 -19.67 -21.99 -11.00
C HIS A 199 -19.59 -20.56 -10.50
N ILE A 200 -18.81 -19.70 -11.17
CA ILE A 200 -18.61 -18.31 -10.79
C ILE A 200 -19.46 -17.41 -11.66
N TYR A 201 -20.21 -16.52 -11.01
CA TYR A 201 -21.02 -15.49 -11.63
C TYR A 201 -20.31 -14.14 -11.57
N PRO A 202 -20.38 -13.32 -12.64
CA PRO A 202 -19.81 -11.99 -12.65
C PRO A 202 -20.58 -11.03 -11.71
N PRO A 203 -20.00 -9.85 -11.42
CA PRO A 203 -20.73 -8.75 -10.81
C PRO A 203 -21.94 -8.40 -11.67
N ALA A 204 -23.10 -8.11 -11.02
CA ALA A 204 -24.32 -7.76 -11.73
C ALA A 204 -24.19 -6.44 -12.52
N ASN A 205 -23.35 -5.53 -12.04
CA ASN A 205 -23.10 -4.20 -12.61
C ASN A 205 -21.59 -4.01 -12.83
N PRO A 206 -20.99 -4.63 -13.86
CA PRO A 206 -19.54 -4.54 -14.09
C PRO A 206 -19.11 -3.17 -14.63
N GLY A 207 -20.04 -2.27 -14.90
CA GLY A 207 -19.78 -0.91 -15.35
C GLY A 207 -19.23 -0.80 -16.78
N ILE A 208 -18.73 0.38 -17.13
CA ILE A 208 -18.08 0.71 -18.40
C ILE A 208 -16.84 1.56 -18.10
N PRO A 209 -15.62 1.12 -18.45
CA PRO A 209 -14.41 1.89 -18.25
C PRO A 209 -14.32 3.08 -19.21
N HIS A 210 -13.47 4.05 -18.88
CA HIS A 210 -13.05 5.12 -19.78
C HIS A 210 -11.59 4.87 -20.20
N GLU A 211 -11.36 4.86 -21.51
CA GLU A 211 -10.03 4.63 -22.08
C GLU A 211 -9.38 5.95 -22.47
N GLN A 212 -8.33 6.32 -21.77
CA GLN A 212 -7.65 7.60 -21.96
C GLN A 212 -6.91 7.69 -23.28
N SER A 213 -7.05 8.83 -23.95
CA SER A 213 -6.26 9.21 -25.13
C SER A 213 -6.21 10.73 -25.27
N PRO A 214 -5.35 11.28 -26.14
CA PRO A 214 -5.37 12.72 -26.46
C PRO A 214 -6.73 13.23 -26.97
N ARG A 215 -7.58 12.33 -27.48
CA ARG A 215 -8.91 12.67 -28.03
C ARG A 215 -10.02 12.57 -26.99
N SER A 216 -9.94 11.64 -26.08
CA SER A 216 -10.94 11.43 -25.02
C SER A 216 -10.62 12.23 -23.75
N GLY A 217 -9.37 12.63 -23.57
CA GLY A 217 -8.87 13.14 -22.29
C GLY A 217 -8.86 12.09 -21.18
N GLY A 218 -8.56 12.50 -19.94
CA GLY A 218 -8.48 11.64 -18.77
C GLY A 218 -9.82 11.06 -18.32
N GLY A 219 -10.93 11.57 -18.83
CA GLY A 219 -12.25 11.12 -18.40
C GLY A 219 -12.57 11.44 -16.94
N LYS A 220 -13.47 10.67 -16.38
CA LYS A 220 -13.77 10.69 -14.94
C LYS A 220 -13.12 9.48 -14.27
N ASN A 221 -12.53 9.69 -13.12
CA ASN A 221 -11.94 8.64 -12.31
C ASN A 221 -12.97 7.54 -12.02
N GLY A 222 -12.56 6.28 -12.22
CA GLY A 222 -13.43 5.13 -12.13
C GLY A 222 -14.37 4.94 -13.33
N GLY A 223 -14.41 5.87 -14.28
CA GLY A 223 -15.37 5.82 -15.39
C GLY A 223 -16.80 5.69 -14.89
N ALA A 224 -17.57 4.72 -15.41
CA ALA A 224 -18.88 4.30 -14.92
C ALA A 224 -18.80 2.89 -14.30
N LEU A 225 -17.72 2.60 -13.59
CA LEU A 225 -17.51 1.41 -12.78
C LEU A 225 -18.14 1.59 -11.39
N CYS A 226 -17.80 0.77 -10.43
CA CYS A 226 -18.09 0.98 -9.01
C CYS A 226 -19.57 0.95 -8.62
N LEU A 227 -20.36 0.09 -9.25
CA LEU A 227 -21.79 -0.05 -8.95
C LEU A 227 -22.11 -1.24 -8.05
N ASP A 228 -21.18 -2.16 -7.84
CA ASP A 228 -21.30 -3.32 -6.97
C ASP A 228 -20.18 -3.32 -5.90
N GLY A 229 -20.43 -3.93 -4.78
CA GLY A 229 -19.49 -4.20 -3.71
C GLY A 229 -20.02 -5.32 -2.81
N PRO A 230 -19.14 -6.03 -2.11
CA PRO A 230 -17.68 -5.92 -2.01
C PRO A 230 -16.95 -6.67 -3.15
N THR A 231 -16.23 -5.95 -3.99
CA THR A 231 -15.45 -6.48 -5.12
C THR A 231 -14.34 -5.48 -5.49
N PHE A 232 -13.46 -5.84 -6.45
CA PHE A 232 -12.33 -5.00 -6.88
C PHE A 232 -12.73 -3.81 -7.77
N ILE A 233 -13.93 -3.79 -8.33
CA ILE A 233 -14.39 -2.76 -9.26
C ILE A 233 -14.22 -1.33 -8.74
N CYS A 234 -14.31 -1.12 -7.41
CA CYS A 234 -14.08 0.19 -6.81
C CYS A 234 -12.66 0.73 -6.97
N SER A 235 -11.69 -0.10 -7.36
CA SER A 235 -10.29 0.26 -7.58
C SER A 235 -9.91 0.35 -9.06
N GLU A 236 -10.77 -0.06 -9.98
CA GLU A 236 -10.48 -0.14 -11.40
C GLU A 236 -10.88 1.12 -12.18
N GLY A 237 -10.18 1.38 -13.27
CA GLY A 237 -10.50 2.47 -14.20
C GLY A 237 -10.24 3.87 -13.64
N TRP A 238 -9.49 4.00 -12.56
CA TRP A 238 -9.07 5.27 -11.97
C TRP A 238 -7.84 5.83 -12.70
N ASP A 239 -7.30 6.94 -12.16
CA ASP A 239 -6.15 7.67 -12.70
C ASP A 239 -4.79 6.94 -12.59
N TRP A 240 -4.81 5.65 -12.28
CA TRP A 240 -3.61 4.86 -12.06
C TRP A 240 -3.68 3.44 -12.65
N MET A 241 -4.86 3.00 -13.09
CA MET A 241 -5.05 1.69 -13.69
C MET A 241 -6.29 1.67 -14.59
N PRO A 242 -6.25 1.08 -15.80
CA PRO A 242 -7.43 0.92 -16.66
C PRO A 242 -8.44 -0.06 -16.07
N GLY A 243 -9.63 -0.15 -16.67
CA GLY A 243 -10.59 -1.20 -16.35
C GLY A 243 -10.04 -2.59 -16.69
N VAL A 244 -10.07 -3.50 -15.73
CA VAL A 244 -9.66 -4.90 -15.90
C VAL A 244 -10.77 -5.67 -16.62
N ARG A 245 -10.45 -6.34 -17.73
CA ARG A 245 -11.47 -6.87 -18.64
C ARG A 245 -12.40 -7.93 -18.06
N ASP A 246 -11.94 -8.69 -17.09
CA ASP A 246 -12.75 -9.65 -16.35
C ASP A 246 -13.26 -9.13 -15.00
N ARG A 247 -12.93 -7.89 -14.59
CA ARG A 247 -13.19 -7.34 -13.25
C ARG A 247 -12.64 -8.24 -12.14
N ASN A 248 -11.48 -8.85 -12.38
CA ASN A 248 -10.82 -9.80 -11.49
C ASN A 248 -11.72 -10.98 -11.03
N ILE A 249 -12.63 -11.45 -11.90
CA ILE A 249 -13.44 -12.65 -11.63
C ILE A 249 -12.51 -13.86 -11.49
N GLY A 250 -12.71 -14.71 -10.48
CA GLY A 250 -11.95 -15.96 -10.33
C GLY A 250 -11.81 -16.45 -8.90
N ILE A 251 -11.10 -17.57 -8.74
CA ILE A 251 -10.66 -18.09 -7.43
C ILE A 251 -9.33 -17.43 -7.13
N TRP A 252 -9.36 -16.22 -6.58
CA TRP A 252 -8.19 -15.35 -6.46
C TRP A 252 -7.35 -15.57 -5.21
N GLN A 253 -7.85 -16.38 -4.26
CA GLN A 253 -7.10 -16.88 -3.11
C GLN A 253 -7.13 -18.40 -3.08
N ASP A 254 -6.30 -18.97 -2.22
CA ASP A 254 -6.13 -20.43 -2.12
C ASP A 254 -7.39 -21.16 -1.66
N VAL A 255 -7.45 -22.44 -2.07
CA VAL A 255 -8.47 -23.38 -1.67
C VAL A 255 -7.83 -24.45 -0.80
N GLN A 256 -8.39 -24.64 0.39
CA GLN A 256 -7.83 -25.53 1.42
C GLN A 256 -8.78 -26.67 1.74
N LEU A 257 -8.18 -27.82 2.11
CA LEU A 257 -8.86 -28.95 2.74
C LEU A 257 -8.37 -29.06 4.18
N ILE A 258 -9.29 -29.16 5.14
CA ILE A 258 -8.98 -29.39 6.54
C ILE A 258 -9.58 -30.73 6.97
N ALA A 259 -8.80 -31.54 7.71
CA ALA A 259 -9.22 -32.84 8.23
C ALA A 259 -8.99 -32.93 9.73
N THR A 260 -10.04 -33.09 10.54
CA THR A 260 -9.96 -33.10 12.00
C THR A 260 -10.69 -34.28 12.64
N GLU A 261 -10.43 -34.51 13.93
CA GLU A 261 -11.18 -35.52 14.75
C GLU A 261 -12.51 -34.92 15.28
N GLY A 262 -13.09 -33.95 14.56
CA GLY A 262 -14.41 -33.39 14.83
C GLY A 262 -14.41 -32.11 15.70
N ILE A 263 -13.27 -31.71 16.24
CA ILE A 263 -13.10 -30.41 16.91
C ILE A 263 -12.12 -29.57 16.09
N SER A 264 -12.50 -28.33 15.79
CA SER A 264 -11.65 -27.40 15.03
C SER A 264 -11.61 -26.00 15.65
N PHE A 265 -10.51 -25.28 15.39
CA PHE A 265 -10.37 -23.87 15.74
C PHE A 265 -11.12 -22.96 14.75
N GLY A 266 -11.67 -21.86 15.25
CA GLY A 266 -12.01 -20.68 14.45
C GLY A 266 -10.85 -19.70 14.39
N ASP A 267 -11.16 -18.46 14.00
CA ASP A 267 -10.14 -17.40 13.93
C ASP A 267 -9.56 -17.11 15.31
N THR A 268 -8.24 -16.95 15.36
CA THR A 268 -7.50 -16.69 16.60
C THR A 268 -6.87 -15.32 16.56
N GLN A 269 -7.04 -14.55 17.64
CA GLN A 269 -6.41 -13.24 17.87
C GLN A 269 -5.67 -13.25 19.20
N VAL A 270 -4.50 -12.61 19.22
CA VAL A 270 -3.77 -12.33 20.47
C VAL A 270 -3.83 -10.83 20.73
N ILE A 271 -4.54 -10.45 21.77
CA ILE A 271 -4.60 -9.07 22.26
C ILE A 271 -3.46 -8.88 23.24
N THR A 272 -2.69 -7.81 23.07
CA THR A 272 -1.54 -7.48 23.91
C THR A 272 -1.81 -6.17 24.64
N ASP A 273 -1.67 -6.20 25.96
CA ASP A 273 -1.87 -5.06 26.86
C ASP A 273 -0.54 -4.77 27.58
N LEU A 274 -0.03 -3.56 27.42
CA LEU A 274 1.24 -3.11 27.98
C LEU A 274 0.99 -2.09 29.09
N PRO A 275 1.73 -2.13 30.22
CA PRO A 275 1.58 -1.15 31.31
C PRO A 275 2.30 0.16 30.93
N LEU A 276 1.92 0.79 29.83
CA LEU A 276 2.57 2.01 29.34
C LEU A 276 2.68 3.08 30.42
N PRO A 277 3.81 3.84 30.50
CA PRO A 277 4.97 3.81 29.59
C PRO A 277 5.99 2.69 29.83
N GLU A 278 5.85 1.89 30.88
CA GLU A 278 6.69 0.71 31.10
C GLU A 278 6.31 -0.38 30.10
N VAL A 279 7.31 -1.11 29.61
CA VAL A 279 7.12 -2.20 28.63
C VAL A 279 7.79 -3.49 29.13
N ASN A 280 7.89 -3.65 30.46
CA ASN A 280 8.58 -4.74 31.11
C ASN A 280 7.79 -6.06 31.12
N HIS A 281 6.51 -6.03 30.80
CA HIS A 281 5.66 -7.20 30.59
C HIS A 281 4.52 -6.86 29.62
N ALA A 282 3.88 -7.91 29.10
CA ALA A 282 2.62 -7.79 28.36
C ALA A 282 1.62 -8.80 28.91
N ASP A 283 0.41 -8.38 29.15
CA ASP A 283 -0.72 -9.24 29.46
C ASP A 283 -1.37 -9.70 28.16
N LEU A 284 -1.27 -11.00 27.85
CA LEU A 284 -1.75 -11.59 26.61
C LEU A 284 -3.16 -12.14 26.82
N THR A 285 -4.10 -11.74 25.97
CA THR A 285 -5.42 -12.35 25.89
C THR A 285 -5.59 -13.04 24.55
N VAL A 286 -5.70 -14.39 24.57
CA VAL A 286 -5.99 -15.17 23.38
C VAL A 286 -7.49 -15.30 23.22
N ARG A 287 -8.02 -14.84 22.09
CA ARG A 287 -9.41 -15.03 21.68
C ARG A 287 -9.45 -16.01 20.52
N THR A 288 -10.23 -17.07 20.66
CA THR A 288 -10.50 -18.03 19.58
C THR A 288 -11.92 -18.59 19.73
N SER A 289 -12.28 -19.57 18.94
CA SER A 289 -13.48 -20.37 19.14
C SER A 289 -13.18 -21.84 18.85
N LEU A 290 -13.93 -22.73 19.49
CA LEU A 290 -13.91 -24.15 19.22
C LEU A 290 -15.25 -24.57 18.62
N ARG A 291 -15.19 -25.26 17.48
CA ARG A 291 -16.35 -25.86 16.81
C ARG A 291 -16.32 -27.37 17.01
N ASN A 292 -17.44 -27.90 17.45
CA ASN A 292 -17.69 -29.34 17.56
C ASN A 292 -18.65 -29.78 16.44
N SER A 293 -18.17 -30.57 15.50
CA SER A 293 -18.97 -31.13 14.41
C SER A 293 -19.61 -32.49 14.76
N LEU A 294 -19.32 -33.02 15.96
CA LEU A 294 -19.84 -34.29 16.42
C LEU A 294 -21.21 -34.15 17.05
N ASP A 295 -21.96 -35.27 17.10
CA ASP A 295 -23.31 -35.34 17.66
C ASP A 295 -23.36 -35.45 19.20
N SER A 296 -22.21 -35.39 19.88
CA SER A 296 -22.08 -35.46 21.33
C SER A 296 -21.18 -34.37 21.90
N ASP A 297 -21.45 -33.97 23.13
CA ASP A 297 -20.62 -33.04 23.89
C ASP A 297 -19.21 -33.61 24.07
N GLN A 298 -18.19 -32.77 23.87
CA GLN A 298 -16.79 -33.18 23.92
C GLN A 298 -16.04 -32.40 25.00
N ALA A 299 -15.29 -33.15 25.83
CA ALA A 299 -14.30 -32.59 26.74
C ALA A 299 -12.95 -32.47 25.99
N VAL A 300 -12.55 -31.24 25.73
CA VAL A 300 -11.34 -30.90 24.92
C VAL A 300 -10.27 -30.34 25.86
N VAL A 301 -9.05 -30.80 25.74
CA VAL A 301 -7.87 -30.12 26.31
C VAL A 301 -7.30 -29.20 25.26
N LEU A 302 -7.37 -27.92 25.52
CA LEU A 302 -6.70 -26.90 24.73
C LEU A 302 -5.29 -26.73 25.28
N GLU A 303 -4.30 -26.96 24.46
CA GLU A 303 -2.88 -26.75 24.77
C GLU A 303 -2.38 -25.55 23.95
N GLY A 304 -1.58 -24.68 24.58
CA GLY A 304 -1.01 -23.53 23.91
C GLY A 304 0.46 -23.33 24.24
N LYS A 305 1.22 -22.81 23.28
CA LYS A 305 2.63 -22.52 23.41
C LYS A 305 3.00 -21.20 22.71
N ILE A 306 3.78 -20.36 23.40
CA ILE A 306 4.40 -19.13 22.85
C ILE A 306 5.87 -19.12 23.29
N GLY A 307 6.78 -19.53 22.41
CA GLY A 307 8.18 -19.72 22.79
C GLY A 307 8.34 -20.70 23.97
N ASP A 308 8.79 -20.21 25.14
CA ASP A 308 8.94 -21.01 26.35
C ASP A 308 7.67 -21.03 27.26
N ILE A 309 6.67 -20.22 26.92
CA ILE A 309 5.40 -20.15 27.66
C ILE A 309 4.51 -21.30 27.19
N THR A 310 4.06 -22.14 28.14
CA THR A 310 3.09 -23.20 27.85
C THR A 310 1.88 -23.11 28.80
N PHE A 311 0.70 -23.44 28.29
CA PHE A 311 -0.53 -23.44 29.09
C PHE A 311 -1.51 -24.50 28.59
N THR A 312 -2.42 -24.91 29.46
CA THR A 312 -3.48 -25.86 29.14
C THR A 312 -4.79 -25.42 29.77
N LYS A 313 -5.92 -25.75 29.12
CA LYS A 313 -7.28 -25.50 29.68
C LYS A 313 -8.25 -26.58 29.20
N GLU A 314 -8.97 -27.19 30.12
CA GLU A 314 -10.07 -28.10 29.81
C GLU A 314 -11.31 -27.29 29.44
N ILE A 315 -12.01 -27.65 28.37
CA ILE A 315 -13.17 -26.96 27.84
C ILE A 315 -14.19 -27.99 27.37
N MET A 316 -15.45 -27.83 27.83
CA MET A 316 -16.57 -28.62 27.32
C MET A 316 -17.17 -27.91 26.10
N VAL A 317 -17.19 -28.59 24.95
CA VAL A 317 -17.75 -28.06 23.69
C VAL A 317 -19.04 -28.85 23.38
N PRO A 318 -20.23 -28.23 23.46
CA PRO A 318 -21.50 -28.92 23.21
C PRO A 318 -21.60 -29.47 21.79
N ALA A 319 -22.34 -30.55 21.60
CA ALA A 319 -22.60 -31.17 20.31
C ALA A 319 -23.09 -30.18 19.25
N GLY A 320 -22.56 -30.26 18.05
CA GLY A 320 -22.97 -29.45 16.89
C GLY A 320 -22.86 -27.93 17.11
N SER A 321 -22.04 -27.47 18.06
CA SER A 321 -21.95 -26.04 18.42
C SER A 321 -20.58 -25.43 18.12
N GLN A 322 -20.56 -24.11 18.10
CA GLN A 322 -19.32 -23.33 18.12
C GLN A 322 -19.36 -22.37 19.32
N ILE A 323 -18.37 -22.44 20.20
CA ILE A 323 -18.29 -21.61 21.39
C ILE A 323 -17.06 -20.69 21.35
N PRO A 324 -17.18 -19.44 21.83
CA PRO A 324 -16.01 -18.57 22.00
C PRO A 324 -15.15 -19.06 23.16
N VAL A 325 -13.84 -18.92 23.02
CA VAL A 325 -12.85 -19.23 24.05
C VAL A 325 -11.99 -17.99 24.26
N VAL A 326 -11.87 -17.59 25.53
CA VAL A 326 -11.00 -16.49 25.94
C VAL A 326 -10.04 -17.02 26.99
N LEU A 327 -8.74 -16.84 26.78
CA LEU A 327 -7.67 -17.21 27.70
C LEU A 327 -6.91 -15.95 28.07
N CYS A 328 -6.81 -15.65 29.35
CA CYS A 328 -6.22 -14.40 29.82
C CYS A 328 -5.37 -14.66 31.09
N PRO A 329 -4.52 -13.72 31.52
CA PRO A 329 -3.64 -13.87 32.69
C PRO A 329 -4.38 -14.13 33.99
N GLN A 330 -5.67 -13.76 34.13
CA GLN A 330 -6.48 -14.01 35.32
C GLN A 330 -6.71 -15.51 35.51
N ASP A 331 -6.93 -16.25 34.42
CA ASP A 331 -7.12 -17.71 34.43
C ASP A 331 -5.80 -18.47 34.30
N LEU A 332 -4.88 -17.94 33.51
CA LEU A 332 -3.61 -18.55 33.10
C LEU A 332 -2.46 -17.54 33.33
N PRO A 333 -1.90 -17.45 34.58
CA PRO A 333 -0.89 -16.43 34.91
C PRO A 333 0.36 -16.43 34.03
N GLN A 334 0.67 -17.55 33.36
CA GLN A 334 1.78 -17.66 32.43
C GLN A 334 1.58 -16.80 31.16
N LEU A 335 0.35 -16.39 30.81
CA LEU A 335 0.07 -15.44 29.73
C LEU A 335 0.49 -13.99 30.06
N LYS A 336 1.03 -13.76 31.28
CA LYS A 336 1.75 -12.53 31.60
C LYS A 336 3.21 -12.65 31.15
N MET A 337 3.45 -12.31 29.89
CA MET A 337 4.77 -12.41 29.25
C MET A 337 5.73 -11.37 29.83
N GLN A 338 6.89 -11.80 30.33
CA GLN A 338 7.89 -10.91 30.92
C GLN A 338 8.90 -10.46 29.85
N ASN A 339 9.26 -9.17 29.85
CA ASN A 339 10.24 -8.54 28.97
C ASN A 339 10.05 -8.91 27.48
N PRO A 340 8.87 -8.69 26.90
CA PRO A 340 8.61 -9.05 25.52
C PRO A 340 9.49 -8.24 24.54
N LYS A 341 9.85 -8.85 23.42
CA LYS A 341 10.35 -8.11 22.27
C LYS A 341 9.15 -7.46 21.58
N LEU A 342 9.14 -6.14 21.54
CA LEU A 342 8.04 -5.39 20.98
C LEU A 342 8.06 -5.43 19.45
N TRP A 343 6.88 -5.43 18.85
CA TRP A 343 6.72 -5.10 17.43
C TRP A 343 6.74 -3.57 17.26
N MET A 344 7.61 -3.08 16.37
CA MET A 344 7.72 -1.66 16.06
C MET A 344 7.73 -1.44 14.54
N PRO A 345 7.17 -0.32 14.04
CA PRO A 345 7.24 -0.01 12.63
C PRO A 345 8.66 0.35 12.19
N ASN A 346 8.91 0.18 10.89
CA ASN A 346 10.19 0.49 10.25
C ASN A 346 10.69 1.89 10.62
N GLY A 347 11.96 2.01 10.97
CA GLY A 347 12.60 3.25 11.43
C GLY A 347 12.43 3.57 12.93
N TYR A 348 11.56 2.85 13.65
CA TYR A 348 11.32 3.03 15.10
C TYR A 348 11.78 1.83 15.95
N GLY A 349 12.10 0.72 15.36
CA GLY A 349 12.57 -0.49 16.01
C GLY A 349 12.41 -1.72 15.12
N ASP A 350 12.55 -2.90 15.70
CA ASP A 350 12.42 -4.18 15.00
C ASP A 350 10.95 -4.65 15.01
N PRO A 351 10.43 -5.20 13.90
CA PRO A 351 9.10 -5.78 13.82
C PRO A 351 9.09 -7.21 14.36
N ASN A 352 9.33 -7.37 15.69
CA ASN A 352 9.44 -8.69 16.30
C ASN A 352 8.09 -9.41 16.33
N MET A 353 8.07 -10.66 15.87
CA MET A 353 6.89 -11.52 15.83
C MET A 353 7.07 -12.72 16.77
N TYR A 354 5.96 -13.25 17.25
CA TYR A 354 5.83 -14.48 18.02
C TYR A 354 4.84 -15.41 17.35
N ASP A 355 5.02 -16.71 17.54
CA ASP A 355 4.08 -17.74 17.11
C ASP A 355 3.33 -18.25 18.34
N LEU A 356 1.99 -18.18 18.29
CA LEU A 356 1.09 -18.90 19.19
C LEU A 356 0.72 -20.22 18.53
N GLU A 357 1.26 -21.31 19.04
CA GLU A 357 0.90 -22.66 18.64
C GLU A 357 -0.24 -23.14 19.55
N LEU A 358 -1.40 -23.48 18.97
CA LEU A 358 -2.55 -24.04 19.66
C LEU A 358 -2.81 -25.47 19.17
N SER A 359 -3.16 -26.36 20.10
CA SER A 359 -3.63 -27.71 19.79
C SER A 359 -4.90 -28.00 20.59
N CYS A 360 -5.89 -28.62 19.97
CA CYS A 360 -7.03 -29.16 20.68
C CYS A 360 -6.99 -30.69 20.71
N VAL A 361 -6.92 -31.23 21.93
CA VAL A 361 -6.77 -32.67 22.18
C VAL A 361 -8.07 -33.27 22.64
N LEU A 362 -8.53 -34.30 21.93
CA LEU A 362 -9.73 -35.06 22.23
C LEU A 362 -9.32 -36.48 22.64
N GLY A 363 -9.39 -36.75 23.95
CA GLY A 363 -8.88 -37.99 24.51
C GLY A 363 -7.34 -38.08 24.41
N ASP A 364 -6.88 -38.99 23.55
CA ASP A 364 -5.45 -39.20 23.25
C ASP A 364 -5.06 -38.72 21.83
N LYS A 365 -5.99 -38.10 21.10
CA LYS A 365 -5.77 -37.63 19.73
C LYS A 365 -5.75 -36.10 19.67
N VAL A 366 -4.82 -35.57 18.89
CA VAL A 366 -4.87 -34.17 18.47
C VAL A 366 -5.93 -34.05 17.37
N SER A 367 -6.97 -33.26 17.61
CA SER A 367 -8.02 -33.02 16.64
C SER A 367 -7.65 -31.93 15.63
N ASP A 368 -7.14 -30.82 16.10
CA ASP A 368 -6.77 -29.68 15.28
C ASP A 368 -5.55 -28.96 15.87
N THR A 369 -4.76 -28.36 14.98
CA THR A 369 -3.61 -27.51 15.34
C THR A 369 -3.70 -26.20 14.57
N GLN A 370 -3.32 -25.10 15.21
CA GLN A 370 -3.28 -23.78 14.58
C GLN A 370 -2.06 -22.99 15.05
N VAL A 371 -1.38 -22.34 14.11
CA VAL A 371 -0.32 -21.39 14.42
C VAL A 371 -0.79 -19.99 14.05
N THR A 372 -0.76 -19.07 15.02
CA THR A 372 -1.11 -17.67 14.80
C THR A 372 0.10 -16.80 15.10
N ARG A 373 0.62 -16.12 14.09
CA ARG A 373 1.71 -15.15 14.26
C ARG A 373 1.14 -13.84 14.81
N PHE A 374 1.82 -13.24 15.78
CA PHE A 374 1.40 -11.96 16.36
C PHE A 374 2.60 -11.13 16.81
N GLY A 375 2.42 -9.82 16.86
CA GLY A 375 3.41 -8.89 17.43
C GLY A 375 2.93 -8.33 18.77
N VAL A 376 3.82 -8.21 19.75
CA VAL A 376 3.49 -7.56 21.01
C VAL A 376 3.56 -6.05 20.83
N ARG A 377 2.40 -5.41 20.78
CA ARG A 377 2.27 -3.95 20.63
C ARG A 377 0.94 -3.45 21.18
N GLU A 378 0.90 -2.17 21.55
CA GLU A 378 -0.31 -1.45 21.92
C GLU A 378 -0.45 -0.18 21.10
N LEU A 379 -1.69 0.14 20.68
CA LEU A 379 -2.01 1.33 19.90
C LEU A 379 -2.75 2.35 20.72
N SER A 380 -2.38 3.61 20.57
CA SER A 380 -3.20 4.75 20.96
C SER A 380 -3.17 5.85 19.91
N TYR A 381 -4.11 6.78 20.01
CA TYR A 381 -4.31 7.84 19.03
C TYR A 381 -4.52 9.16 19.73
N GLU A 382 -3.82 10.21 19.29
CA GLU A 382 -4.14 11.56 19.71
C GLU A 382 -5.13 12.18 18.73
N LEU A 383 -6.22 12.69 19.25
CA LEU A 383 -7.35 13.23 18.50
C LEU A 383 -7.82 14.53 19.07
N THR A 384 -8.47 15.37 18.25
CA THR A 384 -9.24 16.51 18.71
C THR A 384 -10.73 16.19 18.61
N VAL A 385 -11.47 16.40 19.69
CA VAL A 385 -12.88 16.09 19.82
C VAL A 385 -13.66 17.21 20.48
N ASP A 386 -14.97 17.24 20.26
CA ASP A 386 -15.89 18.06 21.03
C ASP A 386 -16.56 17.24 22.13
N ALA A 387 -16.67 17.81 23.31
CA ALA A 387 -17.45 17.27 24.44
C ALA A 387 -18.64 18.20 24.75
N PRO A 388 -19.69 17.72 25.46
CA PRO A 388 -20.79 18.57 25.91
C PRO A 388 -20.32 19.78 26.71
N SER A 389 -19.34 19.61 27.59
CA SER A 389 -18.82 20.66 28.47
C SER A 389 -17.63 21.44 27.92
N ALA A 390 -16.96 20.99 26.81
CA ALA A 390 -15.80 21.62 26.26
C ALA A 390 -15.65 21.36 24.75
N LYS A 391 -15.06 22.31 24.02
CA LYS A 391 -14.85 22.23 22.57
C LYS A 391 -13.37 22.14 22.23
N GLY A 392 -13.04 21.38 21.16
CA GLY A 392 -11.68 21.29 20.65
C GLY A 392 -10.69 20.66 21.64
N LEU A 393 -11.12 19.65 22.41
CA LEU A 393 -10.27 18.95 23.35
C LEU A 393 -9.26 18.08 22.59
N ARG A 394 -7.98 18.14 22.97
CA ARG A 394 -7.00 17.16 22.58
C ARG A 394 -7.04 15.98 23.55
N ILE A 395 -7.29 14.78 23.04
CA ILE A 395 -7.38 13.55 23.85
C ILE A 395 -6.43 12.48 23.35
N GLU A 396 -6.02 11.61 24.26
CA GLU A 396 -5.42 10.32 23.90
C GLU A 396 -6.52 9.24 24.00
N HIS A 397 -6.76 8.54 22.89
CA HIS A 397 -7.69 7.43 22.79
C HIS A 397 -6.92 6.11 22.66
N ASN A 398 -7.07 5.22 23.62
CA ASN A 398 -6.59 3.86 23.60
C ASN A 398 -7.78 2.92 23.48
N PRO A 399 -8.04 2.30 22.30
CA PRO A 399 -9.24 1.48 22.09
C PRO A 399 -9.39 0.32 23.08
N LEU A 400 -8.28 -0.29 23.49
CA LEU A 400 -8.29 -1.39 24.44
C LEU A 400 -8.68 -0.91 25.86
N ALA A 401 -8.03 0.14 26.35
CA ALA A 401 -8.32 0.70 27.67
C ALA A 401 -9.70 1.35 27.74
N ASP A 402 -10.12 2.04 26.67
CA ASP A 402 -11.39 2.76 26.59
C ASP A 402 -12.58 1.85 26.20
N ASN A 403 -12.33 0.58 25.88
CA ASN A 403 -13.35 -0.37 25.41
C ASN A 403 -14.58 -0.48 26.34
N HIS A 404 -14.37 -0.27 27.64
CA HIS A 404 -15.44 -0.29 28.65
C HIS A 404 -16.45 0.86 28.50
N LEU A 405 -16.11 1.94 27.80
CA LEU A 405 -16.99 3.08 27.51
C LEU A 405 -17.94 2.81 26.33
N GLY A 406 -17.74 1.71 25.60
CA GLY A 406 -18.42 1.45 24.36
C GLY A 406 -17.84 2.29 23.21
N GLN A 407 -18.68 2.72 22.29
CA GLN A 407 -18.26 3.59 21.21
C GLN A 407 -17.92 4.99 21.77
N LEU A 408 -16.63 5.38 21.69
CA LEU A 408 -16.16 6.63 22.26
C LEU A 408 -16.60 7.87 21.46
N LEU A 409 -16.65 7.78 20.12
CA LEU A 409 -16.85 8.93 19.23
C LEU A 409 -18.13 8.80 18.41
N ASP A 410 -18.87 9.89 18.33
CA ASP A 410 -19.93 10.08 17.34
C ASP A 410 -19.38 10.85 16.15
N HIS A 411 -19.08 10.12 15.07
CA HIS A 411 -18.55 10.70 13.85
C HIS A 411 -19.62 11.42 13.00
N ARG A 412 -20.89 11.37 13.39
CA ARG A 412 -22.00 12.09 12.73
C ARG A 412 -22.28 13.44 13.35
N MET A 413 -21.94 13.59 14.61
CA MET A 413 -21.98 14.88 15.29
C MET A 413 -20.68 15.64 15.06
N LEU A 414 -20.50 16.11 13.82
CA LEU A 414 -19.30 16.81 13.35
C LEU A 414 -19.46 18.31 13.49
N ARG A 415 -18.34 18.97 13.77
CA ARG A 415 -18.19 20.42 13.69
C ARG A 415 -17.12 20.79 12.69
N ASP A 416 -17.47 21.65 11.73
CA ASP A 416 -16.49 22.30 10.86
C ASP A 416 -15.56 23.19 11.69
N THR A 417 -14.28 23.10 11.40
CA THR A 417 -13.24 23.93 11.99
C THR A 417 -12.62 24.82 10.92
N LEU A 418 -11.55 25.50 11.31
CA LEU A 418 -10.73 26.26 10.38
C LEU A 418 -10.27 25.38 9.20
N GLY A 419 -10.51 25.84 7.97
CA GLY A 419 -10.14 25.14 6.76
C GLY A 419 -11.05 23.96 6.37
N GLY A 420 -12.25 23.82 6.93
CA GLY A 420 -13.20 22.75 6.59
C GLY A 420 -12.84 21.39 7.18
N LEU A 421 -11.99 21.34 8.21
CA LEU A 421 -11.63 20.13 8.93
C LEU A 421 -12.76 19.72 9.89
N HIS A 422 -13.07 18.43 9.96
CA HIS A 422 -14.10 17.92 10.83
C HIS A 422 -13.53 17.45 12.17
N ILE A 423 -14.20 17.83 13.27
CA ILE A 423 -13.92 17.34 14.62
C ILE A 423 -15.13 16.54 15.09
N PRO A 424 -14.98 15.24 15.42
CA PRO A 424 -16.07 14.44 15.95
C PRO A 424 -16.42 14.85 17.37
N SER A 425 -17.62 14.48 17.81
CA SER A 425 -18.04 14.65 19.20
C SER A 425 -17.83 13.36 19.99
N LEU A 426 -17.71 13.47 21.32
CA LEU A 426 -17.86 12.30 22.18
C LEU A 426 -19.27 11.71 22.01
N ALA A 427 -19.39 10.40 22.15
CA ALA A 427 -20.65 9.69 22.05
C ALA A 427 -21.63 10.14 23.17
N GLU A 428 -22.93 9.91 22.95
CA GLU A 428 -23.98 10.31 23.89
C GLU A 428 -23.73 9.76 25.30
N GLY A 429 -23.79 10.63 26.28
CA GLY A 429 -23.58 10.30 27.69
C GLY A 429 -22.14 10.44 28.18
N LEU A 430 -21.17 10.65 27.29
CA LEU A 430 -19.76 10.87 27.65
C LEU A 430 -19.44 12.39 27.71
N ASP A 431 -18.48 12.74 28.56
CA ASP A 431 -17.97 14.09 28.71
C ASP A 431 -16.45 14.07 29.06
N VAL A 432 -15.83 15.22 29.22
CA VAL A 432 -14.39 15.43 29.54
C VAL A 432 -13.85 14.50 30.65
N LYS A 433 -14.66 14.19 31.65
CA LYS A 433 -14.27 13.31 32.77
C LYS A 433 -14.07 11.85 32.39
N ASP A 434 -14.58 11.43 31.23
CA ASP A 434 -14.58 10.04 30.75
C ASP A 434 -13.41 9.76 29.80
N VAL A 435 -12.60 10.77 29.45
CA VAL A 435 -11.51 10.66 28.46
C VAL A 435 -10.18 11.18 29.03
N THR A 436 -9.08 10.68 28.47
CA THR A 436 -7.74 11.16 28.81
C THR A 436 -7.41 12.42 28.02
N VAL A 437 -7.51 13.57 28.67
CA VAL A 437 -7.17 14.88 28.09
C VAL A 437 -5.66 15.09 28.10
N ILE A 438 -5.09 15.48 26.97
CA ILE A 438 -3.67 15.79 26.81
C ILE A 438 -3.47 17.25 26.39
N PRO A 439 -2.28 17.86 26.60
CA PRO A 439 -1.99 19.20 26.14
C PRO A 439 -2.15 19.32 24.62
N ASN A 440 -2.69 20.44 24.17
CA ASN A 440 -2.68 20.81 22.76
C ASN A 440 -1.37 21.55 22.46
N ASP A 441 -0.44 20.87 21.81
CA ASP A 441 0.91 21.34 21.49
C ASP A 441 1.06 21.78 20.02
N GLY A 442 -0.01 22.27 19.41
CA GLY A 442 -0.05 22.71 18.02
C GLY A 442 -0.60 21.68 17.05
N MET A 443 -0.80 20.43 17.49
CA MET A 443 -1.26 19.33 16.63
C MET A 443 -2.79 19.22 16.47
N SER A 444 -3.55 20.12 17.07
CA SER A 444 -4.99 20.18 16.86
C SER A 444 -5.33 20.84 15.51
N PRO A 445 -6.24 20.26 14.73
CA PRO A 445 -7.14 19.14 15.06
C PRO A 445 -6.65 17.75 14.55
N TYR A 446 -5.37 17.55 14.32
CA TYR A 446 -4.85 16.44 13.53
C TYR A 446 -4.64 15.12 14.31
N LEU A 447 -4.79 14.00 13.60
CA LEU A 447 -4.52 12.65 14.06
C LEU A 447 -3.01 12.42 14.29
N ILE A 448 -2.64 11.81 15.43
CA ILE A 448 -1.34 11.19 15.65
C ILE A 448 -1.57 9.72 16.00
N ILE A 449 -0.81 8.82 15.38
CA ILE A 449 -0.79 7.39 15.71
C ILE A 449 0.38 7.14 16.66
N LYS A 450 0.13 6.40 17.74
CA LYS A 450 1.15 5.95 18.68
C LYS A 450 1.22 4.44 18.70
N VAL A 451 2.44 3.91 18.72
CA VAL A 451 2.73 2.49 18.89
C VAL A 451 3.59 2.35 20.14
N ASN A 452 3.16 1.56 21.11
CA ASN A 452 3.84 1.37 22.38
C ASN A 452 4.16 2.69 23.13
N GLY A 453 3.22 3.64 23.05
CA GLY A 453 3.38 4.98 23.64
C GLY A 453 4.24 5.97 22.83
N VAL A 454 4.87 5.53 21.74
CA VAL A 454 5.73 6.38 20.90
C VAL A 454 4.91 6.96 19.74
N ARG A 455 4.93 8.29 19.56
CA ARG A 455 4.37 8.94 18.37
C ARG A 455 5.09 8.48 17.12
N ILE A 456 4.37 8.05 16.10
CA ILE A 456 4.94 7.62 14.82
C ILE A 456 4.68 8.71 13.77
N PHE A 457 5.75 9.29 13.24
CA PHE A 457 5.66 10.17 12.08
C PHE A 457 5.46 9.31 10.84
N CYS A 458 4.21 9.20 10.39
CA CYS A 458 3.83 8.28 9.33
C CYS A 458 4.33 8.78 7.97
N ARG A 459 5.08 7.94 7.26
CA ARG A 459 5.64 8.20 5.92
C ARG A 459 5.51 6.95 5.07
N GLY A 460 5.01 7.12 3.85
CA GLY A 460 4.79 5.98 2.97
C GLY A 460 3.87 6.33 1.83
N GLY A 461 2.93 5.45 1.49
CA GLY A 461 2.02 5.74 0.40
C GLY A 461 0.85 4.79 0.29
N ASN A 462 -0.04 5.10 -0.65
CA ASN A 462 -1.19 4.30 -0.96
C ASN A 462 -0.83 3.17 -1.94
N TRP A 463 -1.46 2.02 -1.76
CA TRP A 463 -1.56 0.94 -2.72
C TRP A 463 -3.02 0.90 -3.21
N GLY A 464 -3.24 1.30 -4.45
CA GLY A 464 -4.58 1.26 -5.05
C GLY A 464 -5.04 -0.16 -5.36
N MET A 465 -4.09 -1.04 -5.67
CA MET A 465 -4.21 -2.49 -5.78
C MET A 465 -2.80 -3.08 -5.69
N ASP A 466 -2.67 -4.32 -5.32
CA ASP A 466 -1.41 -5.06 -5.29
C ASP A 466 -0.91 -5.42 -6.70
N ASP A 467 -1.81 -5.91 -7.57
CA ASP A 467 -1.52 -6.28 -8.96
C ASP A 467 -2.80 -6.30 -9.78
N MET A 468 -2.76 -5.79 -11.01
CA MET A 468 -3.93 -5.68 -11.89
C MET A 468 -4.56 -7.04 -12.22
N MET A 469 -3.78 -8.11 -12.36
CA MET A 469 -4.24 -9.47 -12.60
C MET A 469 -4.31 -10.32 -11.33
N LYS A 470 -4.15 -9.69 -10.14
CA LYS A 470 -4.22 -10.34 -8.82
C LYS A 470 -3.20 -11.46 -8.63
N ASP A 471 -1.95 -11.21 -9.06
CA ASP A 471 -0.82 -12.04 -8.61
C ASP A 471 -0.44 -11.61 -7.17
N VAL A 472 -1.07 -12.26 -6.20
CA VAL A 472 -0.84 -11.99 -4.78
C VAL A 472 0.18 -12.96 -4.16
N SER A 473 0.97 -13.66 -4.98
CA SER A 473 2.02 -14.55 -4.50
C SER A 473 3.09 -13.78 -3.73
N ARG A 474 3.69 -14.45 -2.75
CA ARG A 474 4.77 -13.85 -1.96
C ARG A 474 5.96 -13.47 -2.84
N GLU A 475 6.30 -14.31 -3.81
CA GLU A 475 7.39 -14.09 -4.75
C GLU A 475 7.22 -12.81 -5.57
N HIS A 476 5.97 -12.48 -5.92
CA HIS A 476 5.64 -11.25 -6.64
C HIS A 476 5.65 -10.03 -5.73
N LEU A 477 5.07 -10.13 -4.53
CA LEU A 477 4.87 -8.98 -3.64
C LEU A 477 6.11 -8.60 -2.83
N GLU A 478 6.90 -9.57 -2.32
CA GLU A 478 8.00 -9.31 -1.39
C GLU A 478 9.05 -8.31 -1.89
N PRO A 479 9.45 -8.30 -3.19
CA PRO A 479 10.35 -7.28 -3.71
C PRO A 479 9.86 -5.84 -3.49
N TYR A 480 8.57 -5.57 -3.60
CA TYR A 480 7.99 -4.25 -3.35
C TYR A 480 8.08 -3.86 -1.85
N PHE A 481 7.88 -4.83 -0.94
CA PHE A 481 8.05 -4.59 0.50
C PHE A 481 9.51 -4.31 0.88
N ILE A 482 10.46 -4.99 0.24
CA ILE A 482 11.89 -4.67 0.40
C ILE A 482 12.14 -3.22 -0.04
N LEU A 483 11.62 -2.80 -1.19
CA LEU A 483 11.73 -1.43 -1.67
C LEU A 483 11.09 -0.41 -0.71
N HIS A 484 9.92 -0.70 -0.15
CA HIS A 484 9.28 0.18 0.84
C HIS A 484 10.14 0.33 2.10
N LYS A 485 10.63 -0.78 2.64
CA LYS A 485 11.53 -0.77 3.81
C LYS A 485 12.81 0.03 3.53
N GLU A 486 13.44 -0.24 2.40
CA GLU A 486 14.67 0.44 1.98
C GLU A 486 14.46 1.93 1.67
N ALA A 487 13.25 2.34 1.26
CA ALA A 487 12.85 3.74 1.13
C ALA A 487 12.60 4.44 2.47
N ASN A 488 12.77 3.74 3.61
CA ASN A 488 12.45 4.21 4.95
C ASN A 488 10.96 4.55 5.16
N PHE A 489 10.07 3.95 4.39
CA PHE A 489 8.63 4.03 4.63
C PHE A 489 8.25 3.17 5.84
N ASN A 490 7.19 3.59 6.53
CA ASN A 490 6.67 2.88 7.71
C ASN A 490 5.15 2.68 7.65
N MET A 491 4.49 3.13 6.57
CA MET A 491 3.04 2.99 6.44
C MET A 491 2.61 2.76 5.00
N ILE A 492 1.67 1.83 4.83
CA ILE A 492 0.92 1.60 3.59
C ILE A 492 -0.55 1.82 3.88
N ARG A 493 -1.23 2.62 3.05
CA ARG A 493 -2.68 2.61 3.03
C ARG A 493 -3.16 1.62 1.97
N ASN A 494 -3.86 0.57 2.41
CA ASN A 494 -4.59 -0.35 1.55
C ASN A 494 -5.85 0.35 1.04
N TRP A 495 -5.68 1.14 -0.03
CA TRP A 495 -6.72 2.00 -0.58
C TRP A 495 -7.89 1.15 -1.09
N THR A 496 -9.10 1.48 -0.65
CA THR A 496 -10.34 0.71 -0.91
C THR A 496 -10.25 -0.78 -0.59
N GLY A 497 -9.29 -1.21 0.23
CA GLY A 497 -9.15 -2.60 0.67
C GLY A 497 -8.79 -3.60 -0.44
N ALA A 498 -8.31 -3.14 -1.61
CA ALA A 498 -8.09 -4.02 -2.75
C ALA A 498 -6.93 -4.99 -2.59
N SER A 499 -5.96 -4.69 -1.71
CA SER A 499 -4.80 -5.55 -1.43
C SER A 499 -4.99 -6.47 -0.20
N THR A 500 -6.25 -6.81 0.12
CA THR A 500 -6.58 -7.63 1.30
C THR A 500 -6.28 -9.11 1.04
N SER A 501 -5.07 -9.57 1.35
CA SER A 501 -4.63 -10.97 1.23
C SER A 501 -3.66 -11.34 2.36
N GLU A 502 -3.51 -12.64 2.66
CA GLU A 502 -2.58 -13.15 3.69
C GLU A 502 -1.16 -12.63 3.44
N ASN A 503 -0.62 -12.85 2.24
CA ASN A 503 0.74 -12.45 1.91
C ASN A 503 0.97 -10.93 2.07
N PHE A 504 -0.04 -10.10 1.78
CA PHE A 504 0.07 -8.65 1.96
C PHE A 504 0.25 -8.29 3.44
N TYR A 505 -0.58 -8.82 4.33
CA TYR A 505 -0.48 -8.49 5.76
C TYR A 505 0.72 -9.16 6.43
N ASP A 506 1.06 -10.39 6.06
CA ASP A 506 2.28 -11.06 6.54
C ASP A 506 3.53 -10.25 6.22
N LEU A 507 3.63 -9.75 4.99
CA LEU A 507 4.73 -8.90 4.56
C LEU A 507 4.72 -7.54 5.28
N CYS A 508 3.54 -6.95 5.52
CA CYS A 508 3.45 -5.73 6.34
C CYS A 508 4.00 -5.96 7.75
N ASP A 509 3.64 -7.08 8.38
CA ASP A 509 4.12 -7.45 9.71
C ASP A 509 5.63 -7.63 9.74
N GLU A 510 6.19 -8.39 8.79
CA GLU A 510 7.61 -8.74 8.72
C GLU A 510 8.51 -7.54 8.38
N TYR A 511 8.01 -6.63 7.54
CA TYR A 511 8.76 -5.45 7.11
C TYR A 511 8.48 -4.20 7.95
N GLY A 512 7.60 -4.30 8.95
CA GLY A 512 7.25 -3.21 9.87
C GLY A 512 6.47 -2.08 9.19
N MET A 513 5.55 -2.42 8.27
CA MET A 513 4.68 -1.44 7.61
C MET A 513 3.36 -1.33 8.37
N LEU A 514 3.07 -0.16 8.93
CA LEU A 514 1.73 0.13 9.46
C LEU A 514 0.72 0.09 8.32
N VAL A 515 -0.46 -0.45 8.56
CA VAL A 515 -1.54 -0.55 7.57
C VAL A 515 -2.73 0.31 7.99
N TRP A 516 -3.06 1.30 7.18
CA TRP A 516 -4.37 1.92 7.16
C TRP A 516 -5.24 1.11 6.21
N ASN A 517 -6.24 0.38 6.72
CA ASN A 517 -7.07 -0.49 5.90
C ASN A 517 -8.42 0.15 5.58
N ASP A 518 -8.66 0.46 4.30
CA ASP A 518 -9.99 0.82 3.82
C ASP A 518 -10.84 -0.43 3.57
N PHE A 519 -12.17 -0.24 3.54
CA PHE A 519 -13.11 -1.18 2.93
C PHE A 519 -13.47 -0.71 1.50
N TRP A 520 -14.19 -1.51 0.74
CA TRP A 520 -14.36 -1.50 -0.71
C TRP A 520 -15.33 -0.41 -1.23
N ILE A 521 -15.12 0.84 -0.81
CA ILE A 521 -15.85 1.99 -1.32
C ILE A 521 -14.86 3.11 -1.61
N SER A 522 -14.81 3.59 -2.86
CA SER A 522 -13.95 4.71 -3.25
C SER A 522 -14.60 6.07 -2.99
N THR A 523 -14.18 7.11 -3.68
CA THR A 523 -14.54 8.51 -3.42
C THR A 523 -16.04 8.77 -3.54
N GLU A 524 -16.59 9.55 -2.61
CA GLU A 524 -17.98 9.98 -2.63
C GLU A 524 -18.30 10.76 -3.93
N GLY A 525 -19.41 10.36 -4.59
CA GLY A 525 -19.80 10.93 -5.87
C GLY A 525 -19.17 10.27 -7.11
N PHE A 526 -18.15 9.40 -6.92
CA PHE A 526 -17.55 8.57 -7.97
C PHE A 526 -17.88 7.09 -7.80
N ASN A 527 -18.16 6.67 -6.59
CA ASN A 527 -18.50 5.30 -6.24
C ASN A 527 -19.85 5.25 -5.49
N LEU A 528 -20.70 4.28 -5.81
CA LEU A 528 -21.95 4.05 -5.09
C LEU A 528 -21.67 3.37 -3.73
N ASP A 529 -22.49 3.71 -2.76
CA ASP A 529 -22.59 2.92 -1.55
C ASP A 529 -23.09 1.51 -1.88
N PRO A 530 -22.76 0.48 -1.09
CA PRO A 530 -23.15 -0.90 -1.35
C PRO A 530 -24.66 -1.05 -1.52
N LEU A 531 -25.10 -1.74 -2.58
CA LEU A 531 -26.51 -2.04 -2.83
C LEU A 531 -27.07 -3.03 -1.79
N ASP A 532 -26.26 -3.92 -1.29
CA ASP A 532 -26.55 -4.91 -0.27
C ASP A 532 -25.61 -4.70 0.94
N GLU A 533 -26.05 -3.86 1.87
CA GLU A 533 -25.28 -3.60 3.11
C GLU A 533 -25.08 -4.87 3.95
N ASP A 534 -25.98 -5.86 3.88
CA ASP A 534 -25.82 -7.10 4.63
C ASP A 534 -24.69 -7.95 4.03
N LEU A 535 -24.61 -8.02 2.71
CA LEU A 535 -23.48 -8.66 2.01
C LEU A 535 -22.17 -7.98 2.35
N PHE A 536 -22.14 -6.65 2.29
CA PHE A 536 -20.96 -5.86 2.65
C PHE A 536 -20.51 -6.14 4.09
N MET A 537 -21.43 -6.11 5.05
CA MET A 537 -21.14 -6.37 6.45
C MET A 537 -20.64 -7.80 6.72
N ARG A 538 -21.17 -8.81 6.01
CA ARG A 538 -20.65 -10.18 6.13
C ARG A 538 -19.19 -10.27 5.68
N ASN A 539 -18.84 -9.67 4.54
CA ASN A 539 -17.47 -9.62 4.06
C ASN A 539 -16.57 -8.84 5.02
N ALA A 540 -16.97 -7.64 5.46
CA ALA A 540 -16.20 -6.82 6.38
C ALA A 540 -15.96 -7.53 7.74
N THR A 541 -16.95 -8.22 8.24
CA THR A 541 -16.83 -8.98 9.50
C THR A 541 -15.83 -10.12 9.36
N ASP A 542 -15.87 -10.87 8.25
CA ASP A 542 -14.91 -11.96 8.01
C ASP A 542 -13.48 -11.43 7.88
N VAL A 543 -13.28 -10.33 7.17
CA VAL A 543 -11.97 -9.66 7.04
C VAL A 543 -11.41 -9.24 8.41
N VAL A 544 -12.21 -8.57 9.23
CA VAL A 544 -11.76 -8.13 10.56
C VAL A 544 -11.42 -9.31 11.47
N ARG A 545 -12.19 -10.38 11.44
CA ARG A 545 -11.90 -11.61 12.21
C ARG A 545 -10.67 -12.33 11.73
N ARG A 546 -10.54 -12.50 10.40
CA ARG A 546 -9.43 -13.20 9.76
C ARG A 546 -8.11 -12.48 9.98
N PHE A 547 -8.07 -11.17 9.78
CA PHE A 547 -6.84 -10.38 9.78
C PHE A 547 -6.60 -9.55 11.05
N GLY A 548 -7.51 -9.58 12.02
CA GLY A 548 -7.38 -8.83 13.26
C GLY A 548 -6.19 -9.23 14.16
N HIS A 549 -5.49 -10.33 13.85
CA HIS A 549 -4.28 -10.75 14.57
C HIS A 549 -3.00 -10.03 14.08
N HIS A 550 -3.01 -9.41 12.88
CA HIS A 550 -1.83 -8.75 12.31
C HIS A 550 -1.47 -7.46 13.07
N PRO A 551 -0.28 -7.34 13.66
CA PRO A 551 0.12 -6.14 14.40
C PRO A 551 0.27 -4.90 13.51
N SER A 552 0.52 -5.07 12.22
CA SER A 552 0.67 -3.98 11.24
C SER A 552 -0.59 -3.15 11.05
N ILE A 553 -1.78 -3.73 11.12
CA ILE A 553 -3.04 -3.00 10.93
C ILE A 553 -3.24 -2.03 12.11
N VAL A 554 -3.42 -0.74 11.80
CA VAL A 554 -3.57 0.31 12.82
C VAL A 554 -4.92 1.01 12.80
N MET A 555 -5.70 0.91 11.74
CA MET A 555 -7.07 1.43 11.69
C MET A 555 -7.89 0.81 10.58
N TRP A 556 -9.20 0.87 10.74
CA TRP A 556 -10.20 0.47 9.77
C TRP A 556 -10.98 1.68 9.29
N CYS A 557 -11.08 1.88 7.98
CA CYS A 557 -11.77 3.01 7.36
C CYS A 557 -12.85 2.51 6.39
N PRO A 558 -14.07 3.08 6.39
CA PRO A 558 -15.16 2.56 5.58
C PRO A 558 -14.98 2.81 4.09
N ARG A 559 -14.34 3.93 3.72
CA ARG A 559 -14.21 4.37 2.33
C ARG A 559 -13.16 5.46 2.14
N ASN A 560 -12.82 5.68 0.88
CA ASN A 560 -12.05 6.84 0.46
C ASN A 560 -12.92 8.11 0.41
N GLU A 561 -12.34 9.25 0.79
CA GLU A 561 -12.83 10.63 0.59
C GLU A 561 -14.35 10.81 0.68
N GLY A 562 -14.90 10.65 1.84
CA GLY A 562 -16.32 10.80 2.13
C GLY A 562 -16.75 9.95 3.31
N TYR A 563 -18.03 10.03 3.66
CA TYR A 563 -18.62 9.26 4.74
C TYR A 563 -19.48 8.13 4.17
N ALA A 564 -19.43 6.94 4.73
CA ALA A 564 -20.39 5.88 4.43
C ALA A 564 -21.81 6.35 4.78
N THR A 565 -22.85 5.65 4.27
CA THR A 565 -24.23 5.92 4.71
C THR A 565 -24.33 5.82 6.24
N GLU A 566 -25.24 6.55 6.85
CA GLU A 566 -25.41 6.53 8.30
C GLU A 566 -25.66 5.10 8.85
N THR A 567 -26.42 4.30 8.11
CA THR A 567 -26.69 2.90 8.50
C THR A 567 -25.44 2.04 8.42
N LEU A 568 -24.69 2.13 7.35
CA LEU A 568 -23.47 1.34 7.15
C LEU A 568 -22.38 1.74 8.14
N GLU A 569 -22.17 3.06 8.35
CA GLU A 569 -21.17 3.55 9.31
C GLU A 569 -21.45 3.08 10.73
N ARG A 570 -22.70 3.16 11.16
CA ARG A 570 -23.13 2.70 12.51
C ARG A 570 -22.88 1.20 12.67
N ARG A 571 -23.19 0.41 11.63
CA ARG A 571 -22.95 -1.04 11.63
C ARG A 571 -21.46 -1.40 11.63
N LEU A 572 -20.66 -0.75 10.79
CA LEU A 572 -19.21 -0.97 10.73
C LEU A 572 -18.51 -0.57 12.04
N SER A 573 -18.81 0.61 12.57
CA SER A 573 -18.22 1.07 13.82
C SER A 573 -18.57 0.12 14.99
N ALA A 574 -19.82 -0.33 15.09
CA ALA A 574 -20.24 -1.28 16.12
C ALA A 574 -19.60 -2.66 15.93
N MET A 575 -19.46 -3.12 14.68
CA MET A 575 -18.80 -4.40 14.38
C MET A 575 -17.32 -4.36 14.74
N ILE A 576 -16.60 -3.30 14.37
CA ILE A 576 -15.17 -3.15 14.67
C ILE A 576 -14.97 -3.08 16.19
N HIS A 577 -15.75 -2.27 16.91
CA HIS A 577 -15.69 -2.21 18.37
C HIS A 577 -15.88 -3.59 19.05
N LYS A 578 -16.69 -4.47 18.46
CA LYS A 578 -16.95 -5.82 18.99
C LYS A 578 -15.85 -6.82 18.61
N GLU A 579 -15.47 -6.86 17.34
CA GLU A 579 -14.59 -7.91 16.78
C GLU A 579 -13.10 -7.55 16.97
N ASP A 580 -12.75 -6.25 16.94
CA ASP A 580 -11.36 -5.75 17.08
C ASP A 580 -11.27 -4.62 18.11
N VAL A 581 -11.11 -4.98 19.38
CA VAL A 581 -11.04 -4.02 20.50
C VAL A 581 -9.73 -3.23 20.57
N THR A 582 -8.77 -3.51 19.68
CA THR A 582 -7.42 -2.92 19.74
C THR A 582 -7.21 -1.78 18.76
N ARG A 583 -8.14 -1.59 17.82
CA ARG A 583 -8.03 -0.58 16.75
C ARG A 583 -9.25 0.30 16.67
N ARG A 584 -9.02 1.52 16.21
CA ARG A 584 -10.13 2.45 16.00
C ARG A 584 -10.79 2.27 14.64
N TYR A 585 -12.09 2.54 14.59
CA TYR A 585 -12.78 2.91 13.36
C TYR A 585 -12.46 4.36 13.01
N HIS A 586 -12.03 4.64 11.78
CA HIS A 586 -11.76 5.99 11.28
C HIS A 586 -12.74 6.31 10.15
N PRO A 587 -13.56 7.40 10.24
CA PRO A 587 -14.77 7.53 9.42
C PRO A 587 -14.53 7.85 7.95
N ASN A 588 -13.41 8.47 7.61
CA ASN A 588 -13.02 8.77 6.23
C ASN A 588 -11.54 9.20 6.14
N SER A 589 -10.98 9.19 4.91
CA SER A 589 -9.57 9.49 4.67
C SER A 589 -9.26 10.97 4.42
N ARG A 590 -10.24 11.88 4.51
CA ARG A 590 -10.08 13.22 3.97
C ARG A 590 -10.04 14.35 5.00
N ASN A 591 -10.91 14.37 5.98
CA ASN A 591 -11.12 15.58 6.77
C ASN A 591 -11.49 15.37 8.26
N CYS A 592 -11.65 14.18 8.77
CA CYS A 592 -11.93 13.94 10.20
C CYS A 592 -10.64 13.78 10.99
N ASN A 593 -10.19 14.82 11.69
CA ASN A 593 -8.86 14.91 12.27
C ASN A 593 -7.73 14.75 11.23
N MET A 594 -8.03 15.03 9.97
CA MET A 594 -7.13 14.93 8.83
C MET A 594 -7.12 16.25 8.07
N ARG A 595 -6.02 16.57 7.38
CA ARG A 595 -6.10 17.62 6.37
C ARG A 595 -6.78 17.09 5.10
N TRP A 596 -7.24 17.98 4.19
CA TRP A 596 -7.70 17.59 2.86
C TRP A 596 -6.61 16.84 2.10
N SER A 597 -6.97 15.73 1.43
CA SER A 597 -6.08 14.99 0.56
C SER A 597 -5.61 15.82 -0.65
N GLY A 598 -4.50 15.42 -1.25
CA GLY A 598 -3.83 16.16 -2.34
C GLY A 598 -2.70 17.09 -1.83
N PRO A 599 -2.05 17.84 -2.75
CA PRO A 599 -2.32 17.93 -4.19
C PRO A 599 -1.92 16.67 -4.99
N TRP A 600 -2.49 16.51 -6.20
CA TRP A 600 -2.22 15.42 -7.13
C TRP A 600 -1.70 15.98 -8.46
N HIS A 601 -0.66 16.81 -8.42
CA HIS A 601 -0.07 17.41 -9.62
C HIS A 601 1.34 17.95 -9.34
N TYR A 602 2.09 18.19 -10.40
CA TYR A 602 3.42 18.77 -10.33
C TYR A 602 3.37 20.28 -10.02
N TYR A 603 4.14 20.72 -9.03
CA TYR A 603 4.39 22.13 -8.80
C TYR A 603 5.65 22.62 -9.53
N LYS A 604 5.49 23.73 -10.29
CA LYS A 604 6.63 24.41 -10.96
C LYS A 604 7.65 24.96 -9.95
N ASP A 605 7.22 25.22 -8.74
CA ASP A 605 8.01 25.64 -7.59
C ASP A 605 7.74 24.69 -6.44
N ALA A 606 8.72 23.88 -6.11
CA ALA A 606 8.60 22.91 -5.02
C ALA A 606 8.48 23.55 -3.63
N GLY A 607 8.80 24.86 -3.46
CA GLY A 607 8.57 25.61 -2.23
C GLY A 607 7.11 25.69 -1.84
N VAL A 608 6.17 25.52 -2.80
CA VAL A 608 4.73 25.53 -2.54
C VAL A 608 4.33 24.38 -1.62
N TYR A 609 4.97 23.19 -1.71
CA TYR A 609 4.70 22.09 -0.78
C TYR A 609 4.93 22.49 0.69
N TYR A 610 5.94 23.34 0.96
CA TYR A 610 6.27 23.80 2.31
C TYR A 610 5.33 24.93 2.78
N SER A 611 5.15 25.95 1.95
CA SER A 611 4.44 27.17 2.35
C SER A 611 2.92 27.05 2.35
N TYR A 612 2.36 26.07 1.65
CA TYR A 612 0.91 25.94 1.46
C TYR A 612 0.36 24.58 1.87
N ASP A 613 1.04 23.47 1.56
CA ASP A 613 0.48 22.14 1.73
C ASP A 613 0.84 21.47 3.05
N ALA A 614 2.05 21.68 3.56
CA ALA A 614 2.58 20.94 4.70
C ALA A 614 1.87 21.30 6.01
N HIS A 615 0.84 20.54 6.37
CA HIS A 615 0.18 20.58 7.68
C HIS A 615 -0.64 19.30 7.90
N GLY A 616 -0.86 18.93 9.15
CA GLY A 616 -1.69 17.81 9.55
C GLY A 616 -1.19 16.45 9.15
N PHE A 617 -2.13 15.51 9.08
CA PHE A 617 -1.94 14.20 8.48
C PHE A 617 -2.54 14.21 7.07
N ASN A 618 -1.73 13.98 6.05
CA ASN A 618 -2.16 13.92 4.67
C ASN A 618 -2.21 12.48 4.18
N SER A 619 -3.39 11.99 3.83
CA SER A 619 -3.57 10.62 3.31
C SER A 619 -3.12 10.45 1.87
N GLU A 620 -3.00 11.53 1.09
CA GLU A 620 -2.68 11.46 -0.34
C GLU A 620 -1.99 12.73 -0.81
N ILE A 621 -0.78 12.62 -1.33
CA ILE A 621 -0.06 13.67 -2.06
C ILE A 621 0.69 13.02 -3.22
N GLY A 622 0.62 13.59 -4.42
CA GLY A 622 1.23 12.94 -5.58
C GLY A 622 1.64 13.89 -6.68
N SER A 623 2.45 13.35 -7.58
CA SER A 623 2.94 13.98 -8.80
C SER A 623 3.18 12.89 -9.86
N PRO A 624 3.14 13.19 -11.17
CA PRO A 624 3.59 12.26 -12.20
C PRO A 624 4.98 11.70 -11.88
N SER A 625 5.30 10.52 -12.40
CA SER A 625 6.52 9.80 -12.05
C SER A 625 6.97 8.89 -13.21
N VAL A 626 7.69 9.48 -14.15
CA VAL A 626 8.12 8.78 -15.38
C VAL A 626 9.27 7.81 -15.09
N PRO A 627 9.13 6.51 -15.44
CA PRO A 627 10.19 5.51 -15.30
C PRO A 627 11.45 5.83 -16.13
N THR A 628 12.44 4.95 -16.04
CA THR A 628 13.64 5.02 -16.90
C THR A 628 13.31 4.60 -18.33
N ALA A 629 14.17 4.95 -19.28
CA ALA A 629 14.02 4.49 -20.65
C ALA A 629 14.06 2.96 -20.78
N ALA A 630 14.72 2.26 -19.86
CA ALA A 630 14.77 0.80 -19.85
C ALA A 630 13.41 0.18 -19.52
N SER A 631 12.74 0.65 -18.47
CA SER A 631 11.37 0.22 -18.13
C SER A 631 10.36 0.65 -19.20
N MET A 632 10.50 1.85 -19.76
CA MET A 632 9.61 2.29 -20.85
C MET A 632 9.67 1.36 -22.07
N ARG A 633 10.87 0.86 -22.43
CA ARG A 633 11.02 -0.12 -23.55
C ARG A 633 10.39 -1.49 -23.25
N LYS A 634 10.22 -1.84 -21.99
CA LYS A 634 9.47 -3.06 -21.59
C LYS A 634 7.96 -2.83 -21.58
N MET A 635 7.54 -1.56 -21.44
CA MET A 635 6.13 -1.18 -21.28
C MET A 635 5.40 -1.10 -22.61
N MET A 636 6.06 -0.69 -23.71
CA MET A 636 5.38 -0.43 -24.99
C MET A 636 6.27 -0.66 -26.20
N PRO A 637 5.67 -0.80 -27.42
CA PRO A 637 6.39 -0.98 -28.66
C PRO A 637 7.37 0.16 -28.98
N GLU A 638 8.50 -0.15 -29.59
CA GLU A 638 9.56 0.83 -29.96
C GLU A 638 9.00 2.01 -30.79
N ALA A 639 8.04 1.77 -31.69
CA ALA A 639 7.43 2.80 -32.51
C ALA A 639 6.52 3.76 -31.71
N ASP A 640 6.07 3.36 -30.52
CA ASP A 640 5.22 4.16 -29.64
C ASP A 640 6.03 4.92 -28.58
N LEU A 641 7.32 4.61 -28.41
CA LEU A 641 8.18 5.20 -27.38
C LEU A 641 8.49 6.67 -27.61
N TRP A 642 8.76 7.05 -28.87
CA TRP A 642 9.13 8.43 -29.20
C TRP A 642 8.84 8.81 -30.64
N PRO A 643 8.26 10.00 -30.93
CA PRO A 643 7.75 10.96 -29.93
C PRO A 643 6.58 10.38 -29.11
N ILE A 644 6.25 11.04 -28.00
CA ILE A 644 5.13 10.64 -27.12
C ILE A 644 3.88 10.34 -27.94
N SER A 645 3.33 9.14 -27.75
CA SER A 645 2.22 8.56 -28.52
C SER A 645 0.94 8.44 -27.68
N ASP A 646 -0.15 7.97 -28.32
CA ASP A 646 -1.36 7.59 -27.62
C ASP A 646 -1.13 6.52 -26.55
N THR A 647 -0.17 5.62 -26.76
CA THR A 647 0.19 4.57 -25.80
C THR A 647 0.71 5.16 -24.49
N TRP A 648 1.53 6.23 -24.55
CA TRP A 648 1.93 6.95 -23.35
C TRP A 648 0.72 7.50 -22.60
N HIS A 649 -0.22 8.16 -23.30
CA HIS A 649 -1.43 8.71 -22.68
C HIS A 649 -2.34 7.63 -22.10
N TYR A 650 -2.33 6.42 -22.66
CA TYR A 650 -3.07 5.30 -22.10
C TYR A 650 -2.46 4.82 -20.76
N HIS A 651 -1.14 4.93 -20.62
CA HIS A 651 -0.41 4.64 -19.39
C HIS A 651 -0.27 5.85 -18.44
N ASP A 652 -0.81 7.01 -18.83
CA ASP A 652 -0.97 8.22 -18.02
C ASP A 652 -2.46 8.60 -17.96
N LEU A 653 -3.16 8.02 -16.98
CA LEU A 653 -4.63 8.05 -16.94
C LEU A 653 -5.24 9.40 -16.53
N LEU A 654 -4.43 10.40 -16.11
CA LEU A 654 -4.90 11.75 -15.75
C LEU A 654 -4.32 12.90 -16.59
N ASN A 655 -3.58 12.63 -17.65
CA ASN A 655 -2.84 13.63 -18.46
C ASN A 655 -1.76 14.43 -17.70
N GLY A 656 -1.22 13.91 -16.61
CA GLY A 656 -0.11 14.52 -15.87
C GLY A 656 1.19 14.57 -16.67
N LEU A 657 1.34 13.73 -17.67
CA LEU A 657 2.48 13.65 -18.57
C LEU A 657 2.79 14.97 -19.26
N ASP A 658 1.79 15.71 -19.74
CA ASP A 658 1.99 16.99 -20.44
C ASP A 658 2.63 18.04 -19.54
N GLU A 659 2.36 18.04 -18.24
CA GLU A 659 2.99 18.93 -17.27
C GLU A 659 4.49 18.63 -17.14
N TYR A 660 4.86 17.34 -17.14
CA TYR A 660 6.25 16.90 -17.07
C TYR A 660 7.02 17.23 -18.35
N VAL A 661 6.42 17.00 -19.53
CA VAL A 661 7.01 17.41 -20.81
C VAL A 661 7.29 18.91 -20.82
N ALA A 662 6.31 19.73 -20.44
CA ALA A 662 6.47 21.17 -20.36
C ALA A 662 7.54 21.58 -19.32
N ALA A 663 7.66 20.85 -18.21
CA ALA A 663 8.69 21.08 -17.19
C ALA A 663 10.09 20.73 -17.72
N VAL A 664 10.27 19.61 -18.42
CA VAL A 664 11.54 19.23 -19.06
C VAL A 664 11.96 20.28 -20.07
N ASP A 665 11.06 20.68 -20.97
CA ASP A 665 11.35 21.69 -22.02
C ASP A 665 11.78 23.03 -21.42
N ARG A 666 11.07 23.46 -20.37
CA ARG A 666 11.35 24.71 -19.67
C ARG A 666 12.70 24.66 -18.92
N LEU A 667 12.91 23.59 -18.14
CA LEU A 667 14.04 23.52 -17.20
C LEU A 667 15.33 23.01 -17.85
N TYR A 668 15.25 22.01 -18.73
CA TYR A 668 16.43 21.31 -19.26
C TYR A 668 16.57 21.44 -20.78
N GLY A 669 15.58 22.08 -21.46
CA GLY A 669 15.50 22.16 -22.92
C GLY A 669 14.86 20.92 -23.54
N LYS A 670 14.30 21.10 -24.74
CA LYS A 670 13.55 20.07 -25.46
C LYS A 670 14.33 18.76 -25.53
N ALA A 671 13.67 17.65 -25.24
CA ALA A 671 14.27 16.33 -25.34
C ALA A 671 14.38 15.91 -26.80
N GLU A 672 15.51 15.28 -27.17
CA GLU A 672 15.80 14.81 -28.52
C GLU A 672 15.25 13.41 -28.81
N ASN A 673 15.15 12.56 -27.80
CA ASN A 673 14.73 11.17 -27.87
C ASN A 673 14.29 10.68 -26.48
N LEU A 674 13.84 9.42 -26.42
CA LEU A 674 13.39 8.77 -25.17
C LEU A 674 14.46 8.84 -24.07
N ASP A 675 15.71 8.45 -24.39
CA ASP A 675 16.78 8.38 -23.38
C ASP A 675 17.09 9.77 -22.81
N ASP A 676 17.11 10.80 -23.65
CA ASP A 676 17.30 12.18 -23.22
C ASP A 676 16.13 12.70 -22.38
N PHE A 677 14.90 12.37 -22.76
CA PHE A 677 13.72 12.71 -21.96
C PHE A 677 13.76 12.05 -20.58
N CYS A 678 13.92 10.72 -20.56
CA CYS A 678 13.96 9.97 -19.30
C CYS A 678 15.13 10.40 -18.41
N ARG A 679 16.29 10.76 -18.98
CA ARG A 679 17.44 11.28 -18.24
C ARG A 679 17.15 12.63 -17.58
N LYS A 680 16.49 13.55 -18.28
CA LYS A 680 16.14 14.90 -17.80
C LYS A 680 15.05 14.85 -16.74
N VAL A 681 14.02 14.04 -16.97
CA VAL A 681 12.87 13.97 -16.07
C VAL A 681 13.22 13.40 -14.69
N GLN A 682 14.31 12.61 -14.57
CA GLN A 682 14.72 12.06 -13.28
C GLN A 682 15.12 13.12 -12.24
N PHE A 683 15.59 14.30 -12.66
CA PHE A 683 15.76 15.41 -11.72
C PHE A 683 14.42 15.90 -11.16
N ILE A 684 13.41 16.01 -12.03
CA ILE A 684 12.07 16.46 -11.63
C ILE A 684 11.44 15.43 -10.69
N ASN A 685 11.53 14.14 -11.03
CA ASN A 685 11.08 13.04 -10.20
C ASN A 685 11.72 13.09 -8.80
N TYR A 686 13.06 13.19 -8.75
CA TYR A 686 13.80 13.21 -7.49
C TYR A 686 13.41 14.41 -6.63
N ASP A 687 13.42 15.62 -7.19
CA ASP A 687 13.17 16.85 -6.45
C ASP A 687 11.73 16.96 -5.97
N SER A 688 10.73 16.57 -6.78
CA SER A 688 9.32 16.61 -6.41
C SER A 688 9.02 15.63 -5.27
N TYR A 689 9.46 14.38 -5.39
CA TYR A 689 9.20 13.35 -4.39
C TYR A 689 9.97 13.59 -3.08
N ARG A 690 11.18 14.14 -3.16
CA ARG A 690 11.91 14.60 -1.98
C ARG A 690 11.16 15.76 -1.29
N ALA A 691 10.74 16.77 -2.05
CA ALA A 691 10.09 17.96 -1.50
C ALA A 691 8.76 17.65 -0.81
N MET A 692 7.97 16.70 -1.34
CA MET A 692 6.73 16.25 -0.70
C MET A 692 6.97 15.73 0.72
N PHE A 693 8.00 14.94 0.97
CA PHE A 693 8.32 14.46 2.31
C PHE A 693 9.06 15.49 3.16
N GLU A 694 10.05 16.20 2.59
CA GLU A 694 10.81 17.22 3.34
C GLU A 694 9.91 18.37 3.83
N SER A 695 8.85 18.71 3.09
CA SER A 695 7.89 19.73 3.52
C SER A 695 7.15 19.30 4.79
N TRP A 696 6.69 18.06 4.91
CA TRP A 696 6.13 17.54 6.17
C TRP A 696 7.17 17.40 7.27
N ASN A 697 8.38 17.01 6.93
CA ASN A 697 9.51 16.99 7.86
C ASN A 697 9.71 18.37 8.50
N SER A 698 9.59 19.48 7.74
CA SER A 698 9.76 20.85 8.24
C SER A 698 8.75 21.26 9.30
N VAL A 699 7.62 20.57 9.40
CA VAL A 699 6.54 20.84 10.37
C VAL A 699 6.30 19.67 11.34
N MET A 700 7.19 18.67 11.38
CA MET A 700 7.05 17.50 12.24
C MET A 700 6.81 17.89 13.70
N TRP A 701 5.72 17.39 14.28
CA TRP A 701 5.22 17.63 15.64
C TRP A 701 4.90 19.09 15.99
N ALA A 702 5.05 20.01 15.05
CA ALA A 702 4.56 21.38 15.20
C ALA A 702 3.18 21.56 14.55
N ASP A 703 3.03 21.13 13.31
CA ASP A 703 1.78 21.18 12.56
C ASP A 703 1.61 19.99 11.60
N GLY A 704 2.52 19.00 11.60
CA GLY A 704 2.51 17.82 10.75
C GLY A 704 2.69 16.53 11.53
N SER A 705 1.90 15.49 11.21
CA SER A 705 1.94 14.17 11.86
C SER A 705 2.14 13.00 10.91
N GLY A 706 1.97 13.19 9.61
CA GLY A 706 2.21 12.16 8.61
C GLY A 706 1.81 12.59 7.20
N VAL A 707 2.43 11.93 6.23
CA VAL A 707 2.15 12.12 4.80
C VAL A 707 2.30 10.81 4.04
N LEU A 708 1.31 10.50 3.21
CA LEU A 708 1.29 9.31 2.36
C LEU A 708 1.23 9.73 0.89
N LEU A 709 2.06 9.11 0.07
CA LEU A 709 2.02 9.34 -1.38
C LEU A 709 0.74 8.78 -2.00
N TRP A 710 0.20 9.49 -2.93
CA TRP A 710 -0.67 8.98 -3.97
C TRP A 710 0.11 8.83 -5.26
N MET A 711 0.67 7.66 -5.62
CA MET A 711 0.77 6.44 -4.81
C MET A 711 2.25 6.07 -4.64
N SER A 712 2.55 5.05 -3.82
CA SER A 712 3.92 4.52 -3.70
C SER A 712 4.18 3.28 -4.55
N HIS A 713 3.12 2.56 -4.94
CA HIS A 713 3.17 1.27 -5.63
C HIS A 713 2.31 1.28 -6.91
N PRO A 714 2.85 0.88 -8.06
CA PRO A 714 2.10 0.70 -9.29
C PRO A 714 1.54 -0.73 -9.39
N ALA A 715 0.23 -0.86 -9.57
CA ALA A 715 -0.40 -2.15 -9.83
C ALA A 715 -0.33 -2.56 -11.31
N TRP A 716 0.11 -1.64 -12.17
CA TRP A 716 0.22 -1.78 -13.60
C TRP A 716 1.33 -0.87 -14.15
N PRO A 717 1.91 -1.14 -15.34
CA PRO A 717 2.90 -0.25 -15.95
C PRO A 717 2.33 1.14 -16.18
N SER A 718 2.87 2.17 -15.51
CA SER A 718 2.35 3.53 -15.54
C SER A 718 3.48 4.57 -15.60
N VAL A 719 3.16 5.81 -15.96
CA VAL A 719 4.02 6.98 -15.87
C VAL A 719 3.54 7.97 -14.80
N GLU A 720 2.62 7.54 -13.94
CA GLU A 720 2.08 8.31 -12.81
C GLU A 720 2.12 7.54 -11.49
N TRP A 721 2.05 8.27 -10.38
CA TRP A 721 1.74 7.78 -9.04
C TRP A 721 2.58 6.58 -8.56
N GLN A 722 3.90 6.65 -8.69
CA GLN A 722 4.78 5.55 -8.29
C GLN A 722 6.13 6.03 -7.81
N THR A 723 6.77 5.26 -6.94
CA THR A 723 8.15 5.52 -6.51
C THR A 723 9.16 4.67 -7.26
N TYR A 724 8.76 3.50 -7.72
CA TYR A 724 9.50 2.54 -8.53
C TYR A 724 8.56 1.98 -9.61
N SER A 725 9.11 1.41 -10.65
CA SER A 725 8.34 0.83 -11.75
C SER A 725 7.77 -0.55 -11.40
N TRP A 726 6.71 -0.97 -12.12
CA TRP A 726 6.08 -2.29 -11.94
C TRP A 726 7.06 -3.47 -12.10
N ASP A 727 8.16 -3.27 -12.83
CA ASP A 727 9.22 -4.26 -13.04
C ASP A 727 10.33 -4.20 -11.98
N TYR A 728 10.06 -3.58 -10.82
CA TYR A 728 10.94 -3.37 -9.67
C TYR A 728 12.12 -2.41 -9.93
N GLU A 729 12.18 -1.70 -11.04
CA GLU A 729 13.24 -0.73 -11.29
C GLU A 729 13.05 0.53 -10.46
N THR A 730 14.10 0.93 -9.74
CA THR A 730 14.13 2.17 -8.95
C THR A 730 14.68 3.34 -9.75
N PHE A 731 14.08 4.52 -9.56
CA PHE A 731 14.47 5.72 -10.30
C PHE A 731 14.33 6.99 -9.43
N GLY A 732 14.34 8.20 -10.01
CA GLY A 732 14.44 9.46 -9.27
C GLY A 732 13.43 9.61 -8.13
N SER A 733 12.15 9.25 -8.34
CA SER A 733 11.09 9.32 -7.32
C SER A 733 11.39 8.46 -6.10
N TYR A 734 11.93 7.26 -6.31
CA TYR A 734 12.33 6.35 -5.22
C TYR A 734 13.45 6.95 -4.36
N TYR A 735 14.52 7.41 -4.99
CA TYR A 735 15.67 7.92 -4.25
C TYR A 735 15.42 9.29 -3.62
N GLY A 736 14.56 10.12 -4.23
CA GLY A 736 14.08 11.37 -3.62
C GLY A 736 13.28 11.11 -2.34
N SER A 737 12.31 10.18 -2.40
CA SER A 737 11.53 9.73 -1.25
C SER A 737 12.41 9.12 -0.16
N ARG A 738 13.30 8.18 -0.54
CA ARG A 738 14.25 7.53 0.37
C ARG A 738 15.12 8.54 1.10
N LYS A 739 15.63 9.56 0.40
CA LYS A 739 16.47 10.62 0.97
C LYS A 739 15.70 11.40 2.03
N ALA A 740 14.51 11.89 1.70
CA ALA A 740 13.69 12.68 2.61
C ALA A 740 13.18 11.88 3.84
N CYS A 741 13.04 10.56 3.68
CA CYS A 741 12.55 9.66 4.73
C CYS A 741 13.68 9.03 5.58
N GLU A 742 14.94 9.43 5.42
CA GLU A 742 16.03 8.96 6.30
C GLU A 742 15.66 9.16 7.79
N PRO A 743 15.89 8.17 8.67
CA PRO A 743 15.56 8.30 10.09
C PRO A 743 16.31 9.46 10.80
N VAL A 744 17.52 9.74 10.35
CA VAL A 744 18.31 10.93 10.72
C VAL A 744 18.60 11.69 9.44
N HIS A 745 18.03 12.88 9.31
CA HIS A 745 18.05 13.65 8.07
C HIS A 745 18.47 15.11 8.31
N VAL A 746 19.14 15.71 7.32
CA VAL A 746 19.39 17.16 7.28
C VAL A 746 18.84 17.72 5.98
N GLN A 747 18.02 18.75 6.05
CA GLN A 747 17.39 19.37 4.90
C GLN A 747 17.51 20.89 4.92
N MET A 748 17.27 21.51 3.77
CA MET A 748 17.02 22.93 3.60
C MET A 748 15.60 23.08 3.04
N ASN A 749 14.73 23.76 3.75
CA ASN A 749 13.39 24.06 3.27
C ASN A 749 13.48 24.92 2.00
N LEU A 750 12.64 24.65 1.01
CA LEU A 750 12.74 25.31 -0.29
C LEU A 750 12.00 26.65 -0.37
N ASP A 751 11.10 26.93 0.59
CA ASP A 751 10.35 28.19 0.66
C ASP A 751 11.12 29.31 1.41
N ASP A 752 11.70 28.98 2.55
CA ASP A 752 12.35 29.96 3.44
C ASP A 752 13.86 29.77 3.59
N HIS A 753 14.42 28.69 3.07
CA HIS A 753 15.83 28.27 3.15
C HIS A 753 16.34 27.99 4.59
N ASP A 754 15.45 27.69 5.52
CA ASP A 754 15.86 27.25 6.86
C ASP A 754 16.47 25.84 6.80
N VAL A 755 17.60 25.67 7.49
CA VAL A 755 18.28 24.36 7.61
C VAL A 755 17.82 23.68 8.88
N VAL A 756 17.30 22.46 8.71
CA VAL A 756 16.64 21.67 9.74
C VAL A 756 17.31 20.30 9.86
N VAL A 757 17.43 19.79 11.08
CA VAL A 757 17.80 18.38 11.36
C VAL A 757 16.61 17.64 11.94
N LEU A 758 16.33 16.47 11.39
CA LEU A 758 15.32 15.55 11.90
C LEU A 758 16.01 14.34 12.53
N ASN A 759 15.40 13.88 13.59
CA ASN A 759 15.73 12.63 14.25
C ASN A 759 14.42 11.90 14.58
N THR A 760 14.01 10.94 13.75
CA THR A 760 12.83 10.11 14.03
C THR A 760 13.17 8.86 14.84
N THR A 761 14.43 8.68 15.22
CA THR A 761 14.84 7.53 16.04
C THR A 761 14.44 7.69 17.52
N THR A 762 14.44 6.63 18.26
CA THR A 762 14.15 6.60 19.71
C THR A 762 15.32 7.04 20.60
N SER A 763 16.44 7.44 20.00
CA SER A 763 17.65 7.88 20.73
C SER A 763 18.02 9.32 20.35
N ALA A 764 18.46 10.11 21.31
CA ALA A 764 18.99 11.45 21.05
C ALA A 764 20.32 11.38 20.28
N LEU A 765 20.60 12.41 19.49
CA LEU A 765 21.89 12.63 18.82
C LEU A 765 22.64 13.71 19.57
N GLU A 766 23.89 13.45 19.93
CA GLU A 766 24.71 14.37 20.72
C GLU A 766 25.98 14.81 19.96
N ASP A 767 26.44 16.04 20.22
CA ASP A 767 27.67 16.61 19.67
C ASP A 767 27.74 16.56 18.12
N MET A 768 26.62 16.81 17.46
CA MET A 768 26.56 16.78 15.99
C MET A 768 27.11 18.06 15.37
N LYS A 769 27.47 17.93 14.07
CA LYS A 769 27.88 19.06 13.23
C LYS A 769 27.09 19.07 11.93
N VAL A 770 26.55 20.22 11.56
CA VAL A 770 25.98 20.48 10.23
C VAL A 770 26.87 21.45 9.47
N ALA A 771 27.20 21.08 8.23
CA ALA A 771 27.94 21.94 7.30
C ALA A 771 27.10 22.13 6.02
N LEU A 772 26.87 23.38 5.65
CA LEU A 772 26.33 23.81 4.35
C LEU A 772 27.49 24.31 3.50
N THR A 773 27.58 23.85 2.25
CA THR A 773 28.57 24.36 1.28
C THR A 773 27.91 24.49 -0.09
N CYS A 774 28.10 25.63 -0.73
CA CYS A 774 27.67 25.87 -2.11
C CYS A 774 28.84 25.66 -3.08
N TYR A 775 28.57 25.01 -4.21
CA TYR A 775 29.53 24.72 -5.27
C TYR A 775 28.96 25.13 -6.63
N ASP A 776 29.82 25.66 -7.52
CA ASP A 776 29.45 25.78 -8.94
C ASP A 776 29.49 24.42 -9.65
N LEU A 777 29.04 24.35 -10.91
CA LEU A 777 28.97 23.10 -11.68
C LEU A 777 30.36 22.49 -11.98
N ALA A 778 31.45 23.24 -11.82
CA ALA A 778 32.82 22.75 -11.87
C ALA A 778 33.31 22.18 -10.53
N GLY A 779 32.48 22.20 -9.48
CA GLY A 779 32.84 21.71 -8.15
C GLY A 779 33.67 22.68 -7.33
N LYS A 780 33.81 23.95 -7.77
CA LYS A 780 34.51 24.98 -7.02
C LYS A 780 33.60 25.52 -5.94
N LYS A 781 34.13 25.59 -4.74
CA LYS A 781 33.43 26.14 -3.56
C LYS A 781 33.14 27.64 -3.75
N LEU A 782 31.86 28.01 -3.54
CA LEU A 782 31.37 29.38 -3.60
C LEU A 782 31.22 29.99 -2.18
N SER A 783 30.56 29.27 -1.29
CA SER A 783 30.33 29.69 0.11
C SER A 783 30.30 28.50 1.05
N ALA A 784 30.41 28.73 2.36
CA ALA A 784 30.18 27.70 3.37
C ALA A 784 29.83 28.30 4.72
N LYS A 785 28.99 27.56 5.46
CA LYS A 785 28.59 27.79 6.85
C LYS A 785 28.58 26.46 7.61
N ALA A 786 28.94 26.47 8.87
CA ALA A 786 28.85 25.26 9.69
C ALA A 786 28.51 25.62 11.13
N VAL A 787 27.69 24.76 11.75
CA VAL A 787 27.34 24.81 13.17
C VAL A 787 27.79 23.49 13.79
N LYS A 788 28.29 23.55 15.03
CA LYS A 788 28.81 22.41 15.80
C LYS A 788 28.10 22.33 17.15
N ASP A 789 28.38 21.26 17.88
CA ASP A 789 27.89 21.05 19.23
C ASP A 789 26.35 21.10 19.28
N ILE A 790 25.72 20.36 18.32
CA ILE A 790 24.29 20.28 18.12
C ILE A 790 23.77 19.02 18.79
N ASP A 791 22.83 19.16 19.71
CA ASP A 791 22.09 18.05 20.29
C ASP A 791 20.68 18.02 19.72
N VAL A 792 20.26 16.87 19.19
CA VAL A 792 18.92 16.68 18.62
C VAL A 792 18.19 15.61 19.44
N PRO A 793 17.12 15.95 20.15
CA PRO A 793 16.35 14.99 20.94
C PRO A 793 15.84 13.83 20.11
N ALA A 794 15.53 12.72 20.77
CA ALA A 794 14.83 11.60 20.14
C ALA A 794 13.47 12.04 19.57
N ASN A 795 13.09 11.50 18.43
CA ASN A 795 11.79 11.70 17.77
C ASN A 795 11.42 13.19 17.68
N SER A 796 12.34 14.02 17.17
CA SER A 796 12.20 15.46 17.14
C SER A 796 12.78 16.11 15.88
N ARG A 797 12.44 17.37 15.71
CA ARG A 797 12.98 18.31 14.72
C ARG A 797 13.73 19.43 15.42
N LEU A 798 14.81 19.91 14.81
CA LEU A 798 15.58 21.05 15.29
C LEU A 798 15.90 22.02 14.15
N ASP A 799 15.42 23.26 14.25
CA ASP A 799 15.75 24.36 13.34
C ASP A 799 17.12 24.93 13.72
N LEU A 800 18.02 25.13 12.75
CA LEU A 800 19.39 25.52 13.03
C LEU A 800 19.72 26.94 12.56
N PHE A 801 19.60 27.22 11.28
CA PHE A 801 19.95 28.48 10.68
C PHE A 801 19.38 28.63 9.28
N LYS A 802 19.27 29.89 8.83
CA LYS A 802 18.89 30.19 7.46
C LYS A 802 20.11 30.11 6.53
N ALA A 803 19.95 29.46 5.38
CA ALA A 803 20.97 29.40 4.35
C ALA A 803 21.10 30.77 3.64
N GLU A 804 22.33 31.27 3.53
CA GLU A 804 22.63 32.54 2.87
C GLU A 804 22.97 32.26 1.40
N LEU A 805 21.98 32.38 0.50
CA LEU A 805 22.07 32.08 -0.92
C LEU A 805 22.05 33.33 -1.81
N GLU A 806 21.84 34.50 -1.22
CA GLU A 806 21.77 35.79 -1.93
C GLU A 806 23.10 36.09 -2.67
N GLY A 807 22.99 36.64 -3.87
CA GLY A 807 24.15 36.97 -4.72
C GLY A 807 24.79 35.82 -5.49
N LEU A 808 24.40 34.58 -5.23
CA LEU A 808 24.84 33.44 -6.04
C LEU A 808 24.18 33.49 -7.42
N LYS A 809 24.97 33.26 -8.47
CA LYS A 809 24.54 33.35 -9.88
C LYS A 809 24.74 32.03 -10.61
N GLY A 810 23.96 31.83 -11.69
CA GLY A 810 23.99 30.61 -12.50
C GLY A 810 23.42 29.42 -11.76
N ASN A 811 23.66 28.21 -12.24
CA ASN A 811 23.28 27.00 -11.54
C ASN A 811 24.40 26.60 -10.56
N TYR A 812 24.02 26.19 -9.36
CA TYR A 812 24.94 25.76 -8.32
C TYR A 812 24.33 24.66 -7.46
N MET A 813 25.18 23.94 -6.75
CA MET A 813 24.76 22.89 -5.81
C MET A 813 24.92 23.37 -4.37
N VAL A 814 23.86 23.26 -3.58
CA VAL A 814 23.92 23.35 -2.11
C VAL A 814 24.08 21.95 -1.56
N ARG A 815 25.13 21.71 -0.78
CA ARG A 815 25.39 20.46 -0.10
C ARG A 815 25.28 20.64 1.41
N LEU A 816 24.42 19.86 2.06
CA LEU A 816 24.32 19.71 3.50
C LEU A 816 24.99 18.42 3.93
N VAL A 817 25.79 18.49 4.98
CA VAL A 817 26.43 17.30 5.59
C VAL A 817 26.19 17.31 7.08
N LEU A 818 25.50 16.28 7.59
CA LEU A 818 25.41 16.01 9.03
C LEU A 818 26.46 14.98 9.40
N SER A 819 27.27 15.26 10.41
CA SER A 819 28.33 14.39 10.90
C SER A 819 28.40 14.38 12.42
N ASP A 820 28.95 13.31 13.01
CA ASP A 820 29.26 13.23 14.44
C ASP A 820 30.52 14.07 14.79
N ARG A 821 30.82 14.19 16.07
CA ARG A 821 31.99 14.90 16.57
C ARG A 821 33.34 14.35 16.06
N LYS A 822 33.37 13.07 15.65
CA LYS A 822 34.57 12.44 15.09
C LYS A 822 34.72 12.68 13.58
N GLY A 823 33.76 13.35 12.97
CA GLY A 823 33.70 13.62 11.54
C GLY A 823 33.13 12.45 10.70
N LYS A 824 32.54 11.42 11.32
CA LYS A 824 31.80 10.39 10.60
C LYS A 824 30.54 11.02 10.02
N VAL A 825 30.41 10.98 8.70
CA VAL A 825 29.23 11.45 7.99
C VAL A 825 28.05 10.51 8.30
N ILE A 826 26.93 11.09 8.70
CA ILE A 826 25.65 10.41 8.95
C ILE A 826 24.80 10.48 7.69
N THR A 827 24.59 11.69 7.16
CA THR A 827 23.85 11.90 5.92
C THR A 827 24.39 13.09 5.12
N VAL A 828 24.18 13.04 3.79
CA VAL A 828 24.48 14.11 2.83
C VAL A 828 23.21 14.37 2.03
N ASN A 829 22.82 15.63 1.89
CA ASN A 829 21.68 16.06 1.08
C ASN A 829 22.09 17.18 0.14
N ASP A 830 21.85 17.00 -1.17
CA ASP A 830 22.28 17.89 -2.23
C ASP A 830 21.06 18.53 -2.93
N TYR A 831 21.11 19.84 -3.16
CA TYR A 831 20.09 20.59 -3.90
C TYR A 831 20.75 21.29 -5.10
N MET A 832 20.23 21.04 -6.29
CA MET A 832 20.61 21.80 -7.48
C MET A 832 19.74 23.06 -7.54
N MET A 833 20.38 24.22 -7.49
CA MET A 833 19.71 25.52 -7.33
C MET A 833 19.94 26.43 -8.54
N ARG A 834 19.00 27.34 -8.72
CA ARG A 834 19.06 28.43 -9.71
C ARG A 834 19.40 29.72 -8.97
N GLY A 835 20.53 30.33 -9.31
CA GLY A 835 20.94 31.60 -8.74
C GLY A 835 20.22 32.79 -9.34
N GLU A 836 20.55 33.99 -8.83
CA GLU A 836 19.92 35.22 -9.28
C GLU A 836 19.97 35.41 -10.80
N GLY A 837 18.80 35.66 -11.41
CA GLY A 837 18.67 35.86 -12.85
C GLY A 837 18.75 34.57 -13.68
N THR A 838 18.71 33.41 -13.05
CA THR A 838 18.73 32.09 -13.71
C THR A 838 17.37 31.39 -13.52
N GLU A 839 16.65 31.09 -14.62
CA GLU A 839 15.30 30.51 -14.56
C GLU A 839 15.25 29.01 -14.88
N ASP A 840 16.34 28.45 -15.41
CA ASP A 840 16.40 27.07 -15.89
C ASP A 840 17.72 26.37 -15.49
N PHE A 841 17.85 25.11 -15.86
CA PHE A 841 19.02 24.25 -15.70
C PHE A 841 19.66 23.87 -17.04
N LYS A 842 19.39 24.60 -18.12
CA LYS A 842 19.94 24.27 -19.46
C LYS A 842 21.45 24.28 -19.49
N ALA A 843 22.11 24.99 -18.59
CA ALA A 843 23.56 24.95 -18.42
C ALA A 843 24.09 23.53 -18.13
N PHE A 844 23.28 22.62 -17.59
CA PHE A 844 23.66 21.21 -17.37
C PHE A 844 24.04 20.50 -18.67
N ASN A 845 23.39 20.83 -19.79
CA ASN A 845 23.69 20.26 -21.10
C ASN A 845 25.08 20.66 -21.64
N SER A 846 25.70 21.69 -21.06
CA SER A 846 27.02 22.18 -21.44
C SER A 846 28.14 21.76 -20.49
N VAL A 847 27.79 21.02 -19.41
CA VAL A 847 28.80 20.49 -18.48
C VAL A 847 29.51 19.33 -19.15
N GLU A 848 30.86 19.38 -19.15
CA GLU A 848 31.66 18.28 -19.72
C GLU A 848 31.33 16.93 -19.04
N ASN A 849 31.43 15.84 -19.82
CA ASN A 849 31.22 14.50 -19.27
C ASN A 849 32.22 14.22 -18.16
N ALA A 850 31.72 13.80 -17.01
CA ALA A 850 32.52 13.38 -15.88
C ALA A 850 32.94 11.90 -16.03
N LYS A 851 34.16 11.61 -15.59
CA LYS A 851 34.69 10.24 -15.58
C LYS A 851 34.62 9.68 -14.15
N VAL A 852 34.05 8.50 -14.04
CA VAL A 852 33.97 7.79 -12.75
C VAL A 852 34.77 6.49 -12.85
N ARG A 853 35.32 6.07 -11.70
CA ARG A 853 35.99 4.78 -11.54
C ARG A 853 35.30 3.99 -10.47
N MET A 854 34.91 2.76 -10.76
CA MET A 854 34.39 1.83 -9.79
C MET A 854 35.44 0.80 -9.36
N ARG A 855 35.37 0.37 -8.09
CA ARG A 855 36.20 -0.67 -7.51
C ARG A 855 35.35 -1.55 -6.60
N LYS A 856 35.43 -2.87 -6.77
CA LYS A 856 34.80 -3.83 -5.84
C LYS A 856 35.55 -3.81 -4.50
N VAL A 857 34.80 -3.64 -3.42
CA VAL A 857 35.31 -3.62 -2.04
C VAL A 857 35.05 -4.95 -1.33
N SER A 858 33.83 -5.49 -1.53
CA SER A 858 33.40 -6.80 -1.04
C SER A 858 32.42 -7.46 -2.02
N ALA A 859 31.80 -8.56 -1.64
CA ALA A 859 30.81 -9.26 -2.45
C ALA A 859 29.63 -8.32 -2.85
N THR A 860 29.20 -7.45 -1.94
CA THR A 860 28.04 -6.57 -2.10
C THR A 860 28.39 -5.08 -2.13
N ARG A 861 29.67 -4.68 -1.93
CA ARG A 861 30.07 -3.28 -1.80
C ARG A 861 31.01 -2.84 -2.93
N TYR A 862 30.73 -1.67 -3.47
CA TYR A 862 31.47 -1.05 -4.56
C TYR A 862 31.79 0.40 -4.21
N GLU A 863 33.06 0.81 -4.35
CA GLU A 863 33.50 2.19 -4.23
C GLU A 863 33.47 2.83 -5.59
N ILE A 864 32.75 3.95 -5.73
CA ILE A 864 32.79 4.81 -6.91
C ILE A 864 33.57 6.09 -6.60
N THR A 865 34.39 6.54 -7.52
CA THR A 865 35.20 7.76 -7.42
C THR A 865 34.98 8.61 -8.65
N ASN A 866 34.69 9.91 -8.49
CA ASN A 866 34.76 10.88 -9.57
C ASN A 866 36.22 11.26 -9.78
N VAL A 867 36.76 10.90 -10.95
CA VAL A 867 38.17 11.18 -11.32
C VAL A 867 38.31 12.35 -12.29
N SER A 868 37.26 13.09 -12.59
CA SER A 868 37.24 14.28 -13.43
C SER A 868 37.33 15.57 -12.60
N GLY A 869 37.47 16.71 -13.30
CA GLY A 869 37.55 18.03 -12.70
C GLY A 869 36.23 18.78 -12.53
N ASN A 870 35.11 18.13 -12.79
CA ASN A 870 33.74 18.68 -12.68
C ASN A 870 32.82 17.74 -11.88
N ILE A 871 31.65 18.20 -11.52
CA ILE A 871 30.67 17.39 -10.77
C ILE A 871 30.14 16.26 -11.68
N ALA A 872 30.11 15.02 -11.14
CA ALA A 872 29.36 13.92 -11.73
C ALA A 872 27.92 13.95 -11.17
N MET A 873 26.92 14.12 -12.04
CA MET A 873 25.55 14.42 -11.68
C MET A 873 24.61 13.22 -11.85
N ASN A 874 23.68 13.04 -10.91
CA ASN A 874 22.59 12.06 -10.93
C ASN A 874 23.09 10.63 -11.23
N LEU A 875 24.05 10.15 -10.44
CA LEU A 875 24.61 8.81 -10.62
C LEU A 875 23.58 7.74 -10.23
N LYS A 876 23.28 6.87 -11.20
CA LYS A 876 22.43 5.70 -11.06
C LYS A 876 23.24 4.41 -11.25
N PHE A 877 22.83 3.36 -10.58
CA PHE A 877 23.45 2.04 -10.66
C PHE A 877 22.43 1.02 -11.14
N ASN A 878 22.90 0.09 -11.97
CA ASN A 878 22.13 -1.04 -12.47
C ASN A 878 22.94 -2.33 -12.28
N LEU A 879 22.26 -3.41 -11.96
CA LEU A 879 22.81 -4.76 -12.09
C LEU A 879 22.49 -5.25 -13.49
N CYS A 880 23.49 -5.69 -14.25
CA CYS A 880 23.32 -6.04 -15.66
C CYS A 880 23.89 -7.41 -15.98
N ASN A 881 23.31 -8.06 -16.99
CA ASN A 881 23.89 -9.23 -17.62
C ASN A 881 25.20 -8.81 -18.32
N PRO A 882 26.36 -9.37 -17.97
CA PRO A 882 27.65 -8.96 -18.53
C PRO A 882 27.82 -9.27 -20.03
N ALA A 883 26.99 -10.14 -20.60
CA ALA A 883 27.04 -10.52 -22.00
C ALA A 883 26.10 -9.68 -22.89
N THR A 884 24.89 -9.36 -22.39
CA THR A 884 23.88 -8.64 -23.18
C THR A 884 23.76 -7.18 -22.78
N GLY A 885 24.16 -6.80 -21.55
CA GLY A 885 23.96 -5.47 -20.99
C GLY A 885 22.55 -5.23 -20.45
N GLU A 886 21.66 -6.21 -20.53
CA GLU A 886 20.29 -6.11 -20.00
C GLU A 886 20.28 -5.96 -18.49
N ILE A 887 19.40 -5.09 -18.00
CA ILE A 887 19.20 -4.85 -16.55
C ILE A 887 18.55 -6.08 -15.92
N ILE A 888 19.14 -6.52 -14.81
CA ILE A 888 18.64 -7.63 -13.97
C ILE A 888 17.87 -7.04 -12.78
N LEU A 889 16.63 -7.42 -12.63
CA LEU A 889 15.73 -6.97 -11.55
C LEU A 889 15.13 -8.18 -10.81
N PRO A 890 14.76 -8.05 -9.53
CA PRO A 890 15.00 -6.90 -8.67
C PRO A 890 16.47 -6.76 -8.25
N ALA A 891 16.92 -5.50 -8.09
CA ALA A 891 18.22 -5.16 -7.54
C ALA A 891 18.10 -3.94 -6.63
N TYR A 892 18.58 -4.07 -5.40
CA TYR A 892 18.42 -3.08 -4.34
C TYR A 892 19.75 -2.39 -4.09
N PHE A 893 19.84 -1.09 -4.43
CA PHE A 893 21.03 -0.28 -4.21
C PHE A 893 20.86 0.63 -3.01
N SER A 894 21.89 0.73 -2.18
CA SER A 894 21.87 1.56 -0.96
C SER A 894 21.71 3.06 -1.24
N ASP A 895 22.06 3.54 -2.43
CA ASP A 895 21.90 4.94 -2.86
C ASP A 895 21.89 5.04 -4.38
N GLY A 896 21.31 6.14 -4.90
CA GLY A 896 21.25 6.45 -6.32
C GLY A 896 20.82 7.90 -6.58
N TYR A 897 21.01 8.38 -7.81
CA TYR A 897 20.70 9.74 -8.24
C TYR A 897 21.38 10.85 -7.40
N PHE A 898 22.55 10.55 -6.84
CA PHE A 898 23.36 11.50 -6.09
C PHE A 898 24.45 12.14 -6.95
N HIS A 899 25.13 13.14 -6.39
CA HIS A 899 26.21 13.84 -7.05
C HIS A 899 27.57 13.56 -6.40
N LEU A 900 28.66 13.52 -7.20
CA LEU A 900 30.02 13.45 -6.69
C LEU A 900 30.84 14.66 -7.13
N LEU A 901 31.45 15.35 -6.15
CA LEU A 901 32.44 16.37 -6.39
C LEU A 901 33.72 15.79 -7.01
N PRO A 902 34.56 16.62 -7.66
CA PRO A 902 35.89 16.18 -8.14
C PRO A 902 36.70 15.49 -7.02
N GLY A 903 37.16 14.28 -7.29
CA GLY A 903 37.93 13.47 -6.33
C GLY A 903 37.13 12.79 -5.23
N GLU A 904 35.82 13.05 -5.10
CA GLU A 904 34.96 12.45 -4.08
C GLU A 904 34.76 10.97 -4.35
N LYS A 905 34.59 10.23 -3.23
CA LYS A 905 34.32 8.80 -3.22
C LYS A 905 33.05 8.50 -2.45
N ARG A 906 32.28 7.51 -2.93
CA ARG A 906 31.14 6.95 -2.21
C ARG A 906 31.14 5.43 -2.32
N THR A 907 30.69 4.76 -1.26
CA THR A 907 30.50 3.31 -1.27
C THR A 907 29.02 3.02 -1.47
N ILE A 908 28.71 2.15 -2.42
CA ILE A 908 27.37 1.67 -2.73
C ILE A 908 27.30 0.19 -2.36
N GLU A 909 26.25 -0.20 -1.69
CA GLU A 909 25.92 -1.58 -1.40
C GLU A 909 24.80 -2.04 -2.33
N VAL A 910 24.88 -3.29 -2.82
CA VAL A 910 23.88 -3.88 -3.69
C VAL A 910 23.48 -5.25 -3.16
N HIS A 911 22.18 -5.51 -3.13
CA HIS A 911 21.59 -6.81 -2.86
C HIS A 911 20.69 -7.20 -4.03
N SER A 912 20.72 -8.47 -4.42
CA SER A 912 19.85 -9.03 -5.46
C SER A 912 19.83 -10.56 -5.31
N PRO A 913 18.72 -11.24 -5.63
CA PRO A 913 18.70 -12.70 -5.74
C PRO A 913 19.55 -13.22 -6.90
N SER A 914 19.92 -12.33 -7.85
CA SER A 914 20.69 -12.65 -9.03
C SER A 914 22.12 -12.08 -8.98
N THR A 915 23.01 -12.60 -9.81
CA THR A 915 24.38 -12.10 -9.99
C THR A 915 24.54 -11.42 -11.33
N GLY A 916 25.36 -10.36 -11.39
CA GLY A 916 25.59 -9.59 -12.62
C GLY A 916 26.76 -8.63 -12.49
N ALA A 917 27.02 -7.86 -13.54
CA ALA A 917 27.97 -6.75 -13.55
C ALA A 917 27.28 -5.47 -13.06
N ILE A 918 28.00 -4.60 -12.35
CA ILE A 918 27.49 -3.28 -11.97
C ILE A 918 27.79 -2.29 -13.09
N MET A 919 26.75 -1.64 -13.57
CA MET A 919 26.83 -0.49 -14.48
C MET A 919 26.50 0.78 -13.69
N VAL A 920 27.24 1.85 -13.95
CA VAL A 920 26.92 3.20 -13.50
C VAL A 920 26.65 4.09 -14.70
N GLU A 921 25.66 4.92 -14.60
CA GLU A 921 25.31 5.98 -15.53
C GLU A 921 24.99 7.26 -14.78
N GLY A 922 24.87 8.39 -15.46
CA GLY A 922 24.51 9.67 -14.85
C GLY A 922 24.14 10.71 -15.89
N TYR A 923 23.73 11.90 -15.43
CA TYR A 923 23.32 12.97 -16.34
C TYR A 923 24.44 13.38 -17.30
N ASN A 924 25.65 13.52 -16.78
CA ASN A 924 26.87 13.84 -17.53
C ASN A 924 27.95 12.76 -17.35
N VAL A 925 27.56 11.51 -17.22
CA VAL A 925 28.47 10.37 -17.08
C VAL A 925 28.05 9.30 -18.07
N ASP A 926 29.00 8.95 -18.98
CA ASP A 926 28.77 7.86 -19.91
C ASP A 926 28.72 6.52 -19.17
N ASN A 927 27.92 5.58 -19.69
CA ASN A 927 27.75 4.25 -19.11
C ASN A 927 29.10 3.56 -18.91
N THR A 928 29.40 3.25 -17.64
CA THR A 928 30.64 2.58 -17.26
C THR A 928 30.31 1.29 -16.54
N THR A 929 30.75 0.16 -17.11
CA THR A 929 30.48 -1.16 -16.54
C THR A 929 31.72 -1.71 -15.85
N LEU A 930 31.55 -2.13 -14.57
CA LEU A 930 32.54 -2.93 -13.85
C LEU A 930 32.28 -4.40 -14.13
N LYS A 931 33.13 -5.04 -14.93
CA LYS A 931 33.09 -6.49 -15.13
C LYS A 931 33.59 -7.18 -13.86
N LEU A 932 32.79 -8.12 -13.35
CA LEU A 932 33.11 -8.91 -12.14
C LEU A 932 34.18 -9.95 -12.42
#